data_4ab1fd780cba4e7d43c75a21bec2f8c5
#
_entry.id   4ab1fd780cba4e7d43c75a21bec2f8c5
#
_cell.length_a   1.000
_cell.length_b   1.000
_cell.length_c   1.000
_cell.angle_alpha   90.00
_cell.angle_beta   90.00
_cell.angle_gamma   90.00
#
_symmetry.space_group_name_H-M   'P 1'
#
loop_
_entity.id
_entity.type
_entity.pdbx_description
1 polymer ?
#
loop_
_entity_poly.entity_id
_entity_poly.type
_entity_poly.pdbx_seq_one_letter_code
_entity_poly.pdbx_strand_id
1 'polypeptide(L)'
;MKSAGPSLESVLDSKDEALYRVTSSQAGPPGSLPLTPSDLVDRPSGDVFGWSQNVGMGWTPADLRRPEILVLSTLGGIRNPDGTPLALGFHTGHWEVGLLVQAAAEEIRALGGIPFAAFCTDPCDGRTQGTTGMFDSLAYRNDAAIVLRRLIRSLPTRKAVMGVATCDKGLPAMTMALAASRDQPAVIVPGGVTLPASDGEDAGKAQTIGARFAHGRITLQEAGDIGCRACASPGGGCQFLGTAATAQIVAEALGLALPHTALAPSGQPLWRDGAVRSARAVLRQMALGLAVRDVVTEGALHNAMAVYAAVGGSTNFLLHLPAIAHAAGLPVPALAEWKAVNARVPRIVDALPNGPHPTVRVFLAGGVPEVMLHLRGLGLLDLSARAATGEPLGATLEWWEGSERRRRLRERLKEMDGVDPEDVILPPAAATARGLTSTVSFVGGNLAHQGAIVKSTAIDPTVIGADGVYRHTGPAHVFTSEHAAITAIKAKRIAAGEVLVLAGLGPRGAGMEEVYQVTAALRYLDLAKTVALITDARFSGVSTGPCIGHVAPEALAGGPIGRLRDGDLVRIEIDTRRLEGTIDFVRRADDGTLVPDGDTLAARSPHPDLAPDPDLPADTRLWAALQDASGGPWAGAVYDAERIVRLLEAGKRALGEDTPGRADKLTRTDAPT
;
A
#
# COMPACT_ATOMS: atom_id res chain seq x y z
N MET A 1 32.23 -16.39 23.70
CA MET A 1 33.48 -15.66 23.43
C MET A 1 33.09 -14.44 22.60
N LYS A 2 33.26 -13.21 23.10
CA LYS A 2 33.16 -12.01 22.26
C LYS A 2 34.36 -12.07 21.35
N SER A 3 34.15 -12.26 20.02
CA SER A 3 35.21 -12.08 19.04
C SER A 3 35.73 -10.66 19.18
N ALA A 4 37.03 -10.50 19.36
CA ALA A 4 37.64 -9.18 19.25
C ALA A 4 37.26 -8.63 17.86
N GLY A 5 36.72 -7.43 17.82
CA GLY A 5 36.40 -6.77 16.55
C GLY A 5 37.66 -6.61 15.66
N PRO A 6 37.48 -6.18 14.39
CA PRO A 6 38.60 -5.92 13.49
C PRO A 6 39.65 -5.01 14.14
N SER A 7 40.92 -5.28 13.96
CA SER A 7 42.00 -4.42 14.46
C SER A 7 42.03 -3.08 13.72
N LEU A 8 42.52 -2.01 14.38
CA LEU A 8 42.68 -0.73 13.75
C LEU A 8 43.51 -0.82 12.45
N GLU A 9 44.57 -1.63 12.47
CA GLU A 9 45.42 -1.86 11.29
C GLU A 9 44.62 -2.47 10.13
N SER A 10 43.75 -3.47 10.38
CA SER A 10 42.90 -4.09 9.35
C SER A 10 41.77 -3.16 8.82
N VAL A 11 41.46 -2.08 9.55
CA VAL A 11 40.53 -1.04 9.10
C VAL A 11 41.23 -0.01 8.23
N LEU A 12 42.50 0.28 8.53
CA LEU A 12 43.26 1.32 7.85
C LEU A 12 43.97 0.80 6.58
N ASP A 13 44.37 -0.47 6.54
CA ASP A 13 45.12 -1.07 5.43
C ASP A 13 44.83 -2.57 5.30
N SER A 14 44.73 -3.07 4.08
CA SER A 14 44.54 -4.49 3.79
C SER A 14 45.80 -5.26 3.53
N LYS A 15 46.97 -4.63 3.45
CA LYS A 15 48.28 -5.21 3.14
C LYS A 15 48.34 -6.01 1.81
N ASP A 16 47.44 -5.73 0.88
CA ASP A 16 47.40 -6.37 -0.43
C ASP A 16 48.13 -5.50 -1.47
N GLU A 17 49.32 -5.91 -1.86
CA GLU A 17 50.14 -5.23 -2.89
C GLU A 17 49.39 -5.05 -4.23
N ALA A 18 48.41 -5.89 -4.52
CA ALA A 18 47.59 -5.77 -5.73
C ALA A 18 46.75 -4.49 -5.76
N LEU A 19 46.40 -3.95 -4.60
CA LEU A 19 45.61 -2.71 -4.48
C LEU A 19 46.35 -1.47 -5.02
N TYR A 20 47.69 -1.52 -5.02
CA TYR A 20 48.51 -0.38 -5.45
C TYR A 20 48.79 -0.41 -6.97
N ARG A 21 48.25 -1.40 -7.71
CA ARG A 21 48.31 -1.48 -9.17
C ARG A 21 47.26 -0.61 -9.83
N VAL A 22 47.38 0.72 -9.66
CA VAL A 22 46.42 1.70 -10.21
C VAL A 22 46.95 2.32 -11.49
N THR A 23 46.05 2.69 -12.39
CA THR A 23 46.36 3.45 -13.61
C THR A 23 45.67 4.79 -13.57
N SER A 24 46.30 5.83 -14.11
CA SER A 24 45.73 7.20 -14.20
C SER A 24 44.96 7.45 -15.49
N SER A 25 45.02 6.52 -16.45
CA SER A 25 44.34 6.63 -17.74
C SER A 25 44.11 5.25 -18.35
N GLN A 26 43.08 5.18 -19.20
CA GLN A 26 42.72 3.97 -19.94
C GLN A 26 42.22 4.37 -21.33
N ALA A 27 42.38 3.49 -22.33
CA ALA A 27 41.82 3.69 -23.66
C ALA A 27 40.28 3.77 -23.58
N GLY A 28 39.68 4.77 -24.21
CA GLY A 28 38.25 4.91 -24.32
C GLY A 28 37.59 3.83 -25.19
N PRO A 29 36.27 3.65 -25.11
CA PRO A 29 35.54 2.76 -26.00
C PRO A 29 35.76 3.12 -27.47
N PRO A 30 35.83 2.14 -28.37
CA PRO A 30 36.01 2.41 -29.81
C PRO A 30 34.73 2.94 -30.45
N GLY A 31 34.88 3.70 -31.55
CA GLY A 31 33.79 4.23 -32.35
C GLY A 31 33.57 5.72 -32.18
N SER A 32 32.46 6.21 -32.71
CA SER A 32 32.06 7.62 -32.67
C SER A 32 30.60 7.74 -32.34
N LEU A 33 30.23 8.77 -31.58
CA LEU A 33 28.82 9.06 -31.31
C LEU A 33 28.09 9.40 -32.63
N PRO A 34 26.83 8.97 -32.81
CA PRO A 34 26.07 9.20 -34.03
C PRO A 34 25.52 10.64 -34.07
N LEU A 35 26.39 11.64 -33.97
CA LEU A 35 26.01 13.05 -33.87
C LEU A 35 25.65 13.64 -35.22
N THR A 36 24.68 14.52 -35.22
CA THR A 36 24.36 15.43 -36.32
C THR A 36 24.65 16.87 -35.89
N PRO A 37 24.77 17.84 -36.84
CA PRO A 37 24.90 19.23 -36.46
C PRO A 37 23.77 19.74 -35.56
N SER A 38 22.54 19.32 -35.78
CA SER A 38 21.39 19.65 -34.93
C SER A 38 21.53 19.08 -33.50
N ASP A 39 22.07 17.89 -33.32
CA ASP A 39 22.33 17.33 -31.98
C ASP A 39 23.29 18.21 -31.16
N LEU A 40 24.24 18.88 -31.84
CA LEU A 40 25.22 19.75 -31.18
C LEU A 40 24.74 21.18 -30.95
N VAL A 41 23.84 21.67 -31.81
CA VAL A 41 23.37 23.06 -31.76
C VAL A 41 22.09 23.20 -30.97
N ASP A 42 21.15 22.26 -31.14
CA ASP A 42 19.78 22.41 -30.65
C ASP A 42 19.50 21.63 -29.37
N ARG A 43 20.29 20.57 -29.07
CA ARG A 43 20.08 19.76 -27.88
C ARG A 43 20.79 20.32 -26.66
N PRO A 44 20.24 20.10 -25.46
CA PRO A 44 20.98 20.32 -24.21
C PRO A 44 22.28 19.50 -24.19
N SER A 45 23.35 20.08 -23.65
CA SER A 45 24.66 19.38 -23.51
C SER A 45 24.54 18.06 -22.74
N GLY A 46 23.57 17.96 -21.83
CA GLY A 46 23.27 16.74 -21.06
C GLY A 46 22.89 15.53 -21.92
N ASP A 47 22.21 15.76 -23.07
CA ASP A 47 21.83 14.66 -23.97
C ASP A 47 23.07 14.01 -24.62
N VAL A 48 24.00 14.84 -25.09
CA VAL A 48 25.26 14.36 -25.69
C VAL A 48 26.16 13.71 -24.64
N PHE A 49 26.24 14.32 -23.46
CA PHE A 49 26.96 13.74 -22.32
C PHE A 49 26.35 12.40 -21.89
N GLY A 50 25.03 12.27 -21.88
CA GLY A 50 24.32 11.02 -21.61
C GLY A 50 24.71 9.92 -22.59
N TRP A 51 24.81 10.23 -23.89
CA TRP A 51 25.29 9.27 -24.88
C TRP A 51 26.73 8.82 -24.61
N SER A 52 27.61 9.73 -24.20
CA SER A 52 28.98 9.35 -23.81
C SER A 52 29.00 8.40 -22.62
N GLN A 53 28.15 8.64 -21.62
CA GLN A 53 28.02 7.73 -20.48
C GLN A 53 27.44 6.37 -20.89
N ASN A 54 26.42 6.34 -21.78
CA ASN A 54 25.84 5.10 -22.28
C ASN A 54 26.89 4.23 -22.97
N VAL A 55 27.78 4.83 -23.78
CA VAL A 55 28.91 4.12 -24.39
C VAL A 55 29.92 3.65 -23.33
N GLY A 56 30.22 4.50 -22.35
CA GLY A 56 31.09 4.15 -21.21
C GLY A 56 30.58 2.97 -20.40
N MET A 57 29.25 2.79 -20.32
CA MET A 57 28.59 1.63 -19.71
C MET A 57 28.47 0.41 -20.62
N GLY A 58 29.09 0.43 -21.82
CA GLY A 58 29.16 -0.69 -22.75
C GLY A 58 28.06 -0.73 -23.81
N TRP A 59 27.28 0.35 -24.00
CA TRP A 59 26.33 0.41 -25.10
C TRP A 59 26.99 0.80 -26.41
N THR A 60 26.53 0.23 -27.53
CA THR A 60 27.15 0.51 -28.80
C THR A 60 26.74 1.89 -29.36
N PRO A 61 27.67 2.68 -29.95
CA PRO A 61 27.29 3.97 -30.54
C PRO A 61 26.16 3.87 -31.57
N ALA A 62 26.08 2.78 -32.34
CA ALA A 62 25.06 2.57 -33.36
C ALA A 62 23.65 2.47 -32.80
N ASP A 63 23.51 2.09 -31.55
CA ASP A 63 22.22 1.85 -30.90
C ASP A 63 21.71 3.05 -30.09
N LEU A 64 22.49 4.14 -29.94
CA LEU A 64 22.16 5.27 -29.05
C LEU A 64 20.92 6.05 -29.44
N ARG A 65 20.43 5.92 -30.66
CA ARG A 65 19.18 6.56 -31.13
C ARG A 65 17.93 5.73 -30.84
N ARG A 66 18.08 4.54 -30.25
CA ARG A 66 16.95 3.71 -29.83
C ARG A 66 16.19 4.36 -28.65
N PRO A 67 14.89 4.07 -28.48
CA PRO A 67 14.13 4.62 -27.38
C PRO A 67 14.64 4.14 -26.02
N GLU A 68 14.82 5.08 -25.11
CA GLU A 68 15.21 4.82 -23.72
C GLU A 68 13.98 4.54 -22.87
N ILE A 69 13.96 3.41 -22.15
CA ILE A 69 12.90 2.99 -21.25
C ILE A 69 13.45 2.88 -19.83
N LEU A 70 12.91 3.67 -18.93
CA LEU A 70 13.30 3.63 -17.52
C LEU A 70 12.53 2.53 -16.79
N VAL A 71 13.25 1.60 -16.17
CA VAL A 71 12.71 0.55 -15.29
C VAL A 71 13.05 0.93 -13.86
N LEU A 72 12.05 1.38 -13.11
CA LEU A 72 12.13 1.67 -11.68
C LEU A 72 11.75 0.44 -10.87
N SER A 73 12.39 0.21 -9.73
CA SER A 73 11.95 -0.87 -8.86
C SER A 73 12.17 -0.61 -7.37
N THR A 74 11.48 -1.42 -6.55
CA THR A 74 11.67 -1.48 -5.09
C THR A 74 12.70 -2.55 -4.69
N LEU A 75 13.65 -2.83 -5.55
CA LEU A 75 14.73 -3.80 -5.28
C LEU A 75 15.49 -3.45 -4.00
N GLY A 76 15.73 -4.46 -3.17
CA GLY A 76 16.57 -4.38 -1.97
C GLY A 76 17.25 -5.72 -1.71
N GLY A 77 18.43 -5.67 -1.11
CA GLY A 77 19.27 -6.84 -0.91
C GLY A 77 20.15 -7.15 -2.14
N ILE A 78 21.09 -8.06 -1.96
CA ILE A 78 22.08 -8.45 -2.98
C ILE A 78 22.18 -9.97 -3.00
N ARG A 79 22.18 -10.55 -4.21
CA ARG A 79 22.45 -11.98 -4.44
C ARG A 79 23.86 -12.21 -4.97
N ASN A 80 24.44 -13.33 -4.61
CA ASN A 80 25.58 -13.90 -5.29
C ASN A 80 25.19 -14.35 -6.72
N PRO A 81 26.17 -14.54 -7.62
CA PRO A 81 25.88 -15.06 -8.97
C PRO A 81 25.17 -16.41 -9.00
N ASP A 82 25.36 -17.25 -7.97
CA ASP A 82 24.67 -18.54 -7.80
C ASP A 82 23.24 -18.42 -7.26
N GLY A 83 22.76 -17.19 -7.00
CA GLY A 83 21.41 -16.90 -6.49
C GLY A 83 21.28 -16.95 -4.97
N THR A 84 22.35 -17.30 -4.22
CA THR A 84 22.32 -17.28 -2.76
C THR A 84 22.32 -15.85 -2.20
N PRO A 85 21.75 -15.61 -1.00
CA PRO A 85 21.74 -14.28 -0.39
C PRO A 85 23.13 -13.84 0.07
N LEU A 86 23.59 -12.68 -0.40
CA LEU A 86 24.77 -11.98 0.12
C LEU A 86 24.36 -10.90 1.14
N ALA A 87 23.36 -10.09 0.82
CA ALA A 87 22.78 -9.13 1.74
C ALA A 87 21.25 -9.20 1.65
N LEU A 88 20.56 -9.19 2.81
CA LEU A 88 19.12 -9.29 2.89
C LEU A 88 18.47 -7.93 2.59
N GLY A 89 17.30 -7.94 1.92
CA GLY A 89 16.40 -6.81 1.86
C GLY A 89 15.48 -6.77 3.09
N PHE A 90 14.66 -5.72 3.20
CA PHE A 90 13.70 -5.59 4.29
C PHE A 90 12.58 -6.65 4.23
N HIS A 91 12.30 -7.18 3.05
CA HIS A 91 11.29 -8.20 2.80
C HIS A 91 11.76 -9.18 1.73
N THR A 92 11.24 -10.42 1.74
CA THR A 92 11.57 -11.44 0.73
C THR A 92 11.29 -10.94 -0.69
N GLY A 93 10.20 -10.19 -0.89
CA GLY A 93 9.81 -9.63 -2.18
C GLY A 93 10.78 -8.61 -2.77
N HIS A 94 11.54 -7.89 -1.94
CA HIS A 94 12.42 -6.84 -2.44
C HIS A 94 13.60 -7.38 -3.25
N TRP A 95 14.14 -8.48 -2.84
CA TRP A 95 15.32 -9.01 -3.53
C TRP A 95 14.94 -9.79 -4.81
N GLU A 96 13.72 -10.37 -4.85
CA GLU A 96 13.25 -11.12 -6.03
C GLU A 96 12.82 -10.21 -7.18
N VAL A 97 12.37 -8.98 -6.92
CA VAL A 97 11.97 -8.06 -8.00
C VAL A 97 13.10 -7.76 -8.99
N GLY A 98 14.35 -7.94 -8.59
CA GLY A 98 15.50 -7.87 -9.49
C GLY A 98 15.43 -8.83 -10.68
N LEU A 99 14.82 -10.01 -10.49
CA LEU A 99 14.60 -10.98 -11.57
C LEU A 99 13.54 -10.49 -12.57
N LEU A 100 12.54 -9.73 -12.10
CA LEU A 100 11.53 -9.11 -12.98
C LEU A 100 12.15 -7.93 -13.74
N VAL A 101 12.99 -7.12 -13.08
CA VAL A 101 13.75 -6.04 -13.73
C VAL A 101 14.64 -6.59 -14.84
N GLN A 102 15.35 -7.67 -14.56
CA GLN A 102 16.20 -8.35 -15.55
C GLN A 102 15.36 -8.84 -16.74
N ALA A 103 14.28 -9.56 -16.50
CA ALA A 103 13.42 -10.09 -17.55
C ALA A 103 12.81 -8.97 -18.43
N ALA A 104 12.39 -7.87 -17.82
CA ALA A 104 11.90 -6.70 -18.54
C ALA A 104 12.99 -6.03 -19.37
N ALA A 105 14.20 -5.87 -18.82
CA ALA A 105 15.33 -5.26 -19.51
C ALA A 105 15.81 -6.11 -20.71
N GLU A 106 15.89 -7.42 -20.54
CA GLU A 106 16.21 -8.36 -21.62
C GLU A 106 15.21 -8.24 -22.79
N GLU A 107 13.91 -8.18 -22.50
CA GLU A 107 12.86 -8.04 -23.52
C GLU A 107 12.89 -6.66 -24.19
N ILE A 108 13.05 -5.57 -23.42
CA ILE A 108 13.21 -4.21 -23.98
C ILE A 108 14.37 -4.19 -24.97
N ARG A 109 15.51 -4.76 -24.58
CA ARG A 109 16.70 -4.83 -25.44
C ARG A 109 16.45 -5.65 -26.71
N ALA A 110 15.80 -6.80 -26.57
CA ALA A 110 15.45 -7.66 -27.71
C ALA A 110 14.54 -6.98 -28.71
N LEU A 111 13.65 -6.10 -28.23
CA LEU A 111 12.71 -5.31 -29.04
C LEU A 111 13.29 -3.96 -29.50
N GLY A 112 14.60 -3.74 -29.32
CA GLY A 112 15.30 -2.56 -29.85
C GLY A 112 15.18 -1.31 -28.97
N GLY A 113 14.87 -1.42 -27.70
CA GLY A 113 14.95 -0.34 -26.73
C GLY A 113 16.27 -0.32 -25.94
N ILE A 114 16.52 0.77 -25.23
CA ILE A 114 17.61 0.91 -24.27
C ILE A 114 17.00 0.90 -22.86
N PRO A 115 17.14 -0.19 -22.09
CA PRO A 115 16.65 -0.23 -20.72
C PRO A 115 17.60 0.51 -19.78
N PHE A 116 17.06 1.38 -18.93
CA PHE A 116 17.71 1.96 -17.77
C PHE A 116 17.09 1.39 -16.51
N ALA A 117 17.89 1.06 -15.49
CA ALA A 117 17.37 0.57 -14.22
C ALA A 117 17.75 1.50 -13.08
N ALA A 118 16.76 1.85 -12.21
CA ALA A 118 16.99 2.61 -10.99
C ALA A 118 16.12 2.07 -9.86
N PHE A 119 16.59 2.22 -8.63
CA PHE A 119 16.02 1.55 -7.46
C PHE A 119 15.69 2.54 -6.35
N CYS A 120 14.54 2.30 -5.68
CA CYS A 120 14.17 2.95 -4.44
C CYS A 120 13.46 1.89 -3.59
N THR A 121 14.23 1.18 -2.74
CA THR A 121 13.67 0.12 -1.89
C THR A 121 12.70 0.70 -0.87
N ASP A 122 11.83 -0.12 -0.28
CA ASP A 122 10.87 0.29 0.72
C ASP A 122 10.96 -0.55 2.01
N PRO A 123 10.51 -0.01 3.17
CA PRO A 123 10.39 -0.78 4.40
C PRO A 123 9.26 -1.80 4.29
N CYS A 124 9.21 -2.72 5.25
CA CYS A 124 8.14 -3.69 5.39
C CYS A 124 7.39 -3.42 6.71
N ASP A 125 6.11 -3.04 6.64
CA ASP A 125 5.28 -2.80 7.83
C ASP A 125 5.20 -4.05 8.73
N GLY A 126 5.21 -5.25 8.16
CA GLY A 126 5.28 -6.49 8.95
C GLY A 126 6.56 -6.62 9.79
N ARG A 127 7.68 -6.06 9.35
CA ARG A 127 8.94 -6.05 10.09
C ARG A 127 8.99 -4.95 11.16
N THR A 128 8.34 -3.82 10.90
CA THR A 128 8.33 -2.66 11.82
C THR A 128 7.17 -2.69 12.79
N GLN A 129 6.25 -3.66 12.68
CA GLN A 129 5.07 -3.80 13.53
C GLN A 129 5.42 -3.77 15.02
N GLY A 130 4.81 -2.85 15.78
CA GLY A 130 5.05 -2.67 17.21
C GLY A 130 6.43 -2.12 17.55
N THR A 131 7.11 -1.46 16.61
CA THR A 131 8.37 -0.74 16.81
C THR A 131 8.25 0.70 16.32
N THR A 132 9.17 1.57 16.73
CA THR A 132 9.24 2.98 16.28
C THR A 132 9.43 3.12 14.77
N GLY A 133 9.92 2.08 14.08
CA GLY A 133 10.00 2.07 12.60
C GLY A 133 8.63 2.15 11.91
N MET A 134 7.53 1.87 12.61
CA MET A 134 6.19 2.00 12.07
C MET A 134 5.75 3.48 11.91
N PHE A 135 6.34 4.39 12.69
CA PHE A 135 6.04 5.83 12.61
C PHE A 135 6.31 6.41 11.22
N ASP A 136 7.29 5.87 10.51
CA ASP A 136 7.70 6.35 9.19
C ASP A 136 6.90 5.75 8.02
N SER A 137 6.05 4.76 8.27
CA SER A 137 5.42 3.97 7.22
C SER A 137 4.67 4.80 6.16
N LEU A 138 3.81 5.76 6.56
CA LEU A 138 3.08 6.61 5.61
C LEU A 138 3.94 7.77 5.10
N ALA A 139 4.80 8.35 5.92
CA ALA A 139 5.76 9.37 5.52
C ALA A 139 6.65 8.84 4.40
N TYR A 140 7.21 7.64 4.58
CA TYR A 140 8.02 6.97 3.57
C TYR A 140 7.30 6.80 2.23
N ARG A 141 6.00 6.42 2.22
CA ARG A 141 5.22 6.29 0.97
C ARG A 141 5.27 7.58 0.14
N ASN A 142 5.10 8.74 0.79
CA ASN A 142 5.13 10.03 0.11
C ASN A 142 6.53 10.38 -0.39
N ASP A 143 7.54 10.15 0.44
CA ASP A 143 8.93 10.45 0.10
C ASP A 143 9.44 9.56 -1.03
N ALA A 144 9.13 8.26 -1.00
CA ALA A 144 9.44 7.34 -2.09
C ALA A 144 8.76 7.76 -3.40
N ALA A 145 7.50 8.18 -3.37
CA ALA A 145 6.81 8.69 -4.56
C ALA A 145 7.49 9.95 -5.13
N ILE A 146 8.01 10.83 -4.26
CA ILE A 146 8.78 12.02 -4.66
C ILE A 146 10.11 11.61 -5.26
N VAL A 147 10.86 10.70 -4.61
CA VAL A 147 12.14 10.20 -5.10
C VAL A 147 11.97 9.55 -6.48
N LEU A 148 11.00 8.65 -6.62
CA LEU A 148 10.70 7.98 -7.90
C LEU A 148 10.36 8.99 -9.00
N ARG A 149 9.55 10.03 -8.73
CA ARG A 149 9.27 11.10 -9.69
C ARG A 149 10.52 11.90 -10.07
N ARG A 150 11.43 12.12 -9.12
CA ARG A 150 12.72 12.79 -9.40
C ARG A 150 13.59 11.92 -10.29
N LEU A 151 13.69 10.62 -10.03
CA LEU A 151 14.40 9.66 -10.88
C LEU A 151 13.83 9.63 -12.31
N ILE A 152 12.49 9.64 -12.45
CA ILE A 152 11.83 9.75 -13.76
C ILE A 152 12.31 11.01 -14.50
N ARG A 153 12.27 12.17 -13.85
CA ARG A 153 12.70 13.43 -14.49
C ARG A 153 14.21 13.52 -14.76
N SER A 154 15.02 12.75 -14.01
CA SER A 154 16.48 12.75 -14.16
C SER A 154 16.98 11.99 -15.39
N LEU A 155 16.10 11.27 -16.09
CA LEU A 155 16.37 10.73 -17.43
C LEU A 155 15.46 11.47 -18.44
N PRO A 156 15.83 12.69 -18.88
CA PRO A 156 14.94 13.54 -19.69
C PRO A 156 14.66 12.95 -21.09
N THR A 157 15.54 12.12 -21.60
CA THR A 157 15.46 11.46 -22.92
C THR A 157 14.57 10.21 -22.95
N ARG A 158 14.12 9.74 -21.80
CA ARG A 158 13.23 8.57 -21.69
C ARG A 158 11.96 8.71 -22.54
N LYS A 159 11.50 7.61 -23.10
CA LYS A 159 10.26 7.54 -23.89
C LYS A 159 9.12 6.83 -23.16
N ALA A 160 9.44 6.02 -22.16
CA ALA A 160 8.46 5.30 -21.34
C ALA A 160 9.05 4.94 -19.98
N VAL A 161 8.18 4.55 -19.04
CA VAL A 161 8.58 4.14 -17.68
C VAL A 161 7.90 2.81 -17.33
N MET A 162 8.66 1.89 -16.76
CA MET A 162 8.13 0.70 -16.10
C MET A 162 8.37 0.80 -14.59
N GLY A 163 7.40 0.38 -13.79
CA GLY A 163 7.54 0.27 -12.34
C GLY A 163 7.44 -1.18 -11.91
N VAL A 164 8.48 -1.74 -11.30
CA VAL A 164 8.49 -3.10 -10.74
C VAL A 164 8.48 -2.98 -9.22
N ALA A 165 7.36 -3.29 -8.59
CA ALA A 165 7.19 -3.04 -7.17
C ALA A 165 6.36 -4.10 -6.47
N THR A 166 6.64 -4.26 -5.18
CA THR A 166 5.90 -5.10 -4.25
C THR A 166 5.73 -4.36 -2.94
N CYS A 167 5.13 -5.02 -1.95
CA CYS A 167 4.94 -4.50 -0.60
C CYS A 167 3.93 -3.34 -0.47
N ASP A 168 3.63 -3.01 0.78
CA ASP A 168 2.48 -2.20 1.17
C ASP A 168 2.71 -0.68 1.07
N LYS A 169 3.96 -0.23 0.95
CA LYS A 169 4.28 1.20 0.71
C LYS A 169 4.94 1.44 -0.64
N GLY A 170 5.87 0.57 -1.05
CA GLY A 170 6.59 0.72 -2.31
C GLY A 170 5.69 0.67 -3.55
N LEU A 171 4.72 -0.25 -3.59
CA LEU A 171 3.81 -0.34 -4.73
C LEU A 171 2.81 0.83 -4.80
N PRO A 172 2.16 1.29 -3.72
CA PRO A 172 1.42 2.54 -3.74
C PRO A 172 2.27 3.76 -4.14
N ALA A 173 3.49 3.89 -3.61
CA ALA A 173 4.40 4.97 -3.98
C ALA A 173 4.77 4.95 -5.47
N MET A 174 5.07 3.75 -6.01
CA MET A 174 5.33 3.55 -7.44
C MET A 174 4.10 3.94 -8.27
N THR A 175 2.90 3.50 -7.86
CA THR A 175 1.65 3.84 -8.54
C THR A 175 1.42 5.36 -8.53
N MET A 176 1.64 6.05 -7.40
CA MET A 176 1.58 7.51 -7.31
C MET A 176 2.60 8.19 -8.23
N ALA A 177 3.83 7.68 -8.30
CA ALA A 177 4.88 8.26 -9.14
C ALA A 177 4.57 8.13 -10.63
N LEU A 178 4.08 6.96 -11.07
CA LEU A 178 3.68 6.74 -12.45
C LEU A 178 2.40 7.51 -12.80
N ALA A 179 1.41 7.52 -11.92
CA ALA A 179 0.17 8.29 -12.10
C ALA A 179 0.45 9.79 -12.29
N ALA A 180 1.46 10.33 -11.60
CA ALA A 180 1.90 11.72 -11.77
C ALA A 180 2.67 11.98 -13.08
N SER A 181 3.14 10.92 -13.76
CA SER A 181 3.91 11.04 -15.02
C SER A 181 2.98 10.98 -16.23
N ARG A 182 2.03 11.90 -16.28
CA ARG A 182 0.85 11.88 -17.14
C ARG A 182 1.11 11.82 -18.65
N ASP A 183 2.26 12.33 -19.10
CA ASP A 183 2.51 12.61 -20.52
C ASP A 183 3.31 11.53 -21.25
N GLN A 184 3.55 10.39 -20.62
CA GLN A 184 4.31 9.29 -21.19
C GLN A 184 3.71 7.94 -20.88
N PRO A 185 3.99 6.90 -21.70
CA PRO A 185 3.58 5.54 -21.43
C PRO A 185 4.15 5.03 -20.11
N ALA A 186 3.34 4.31 -19.35
CA ALA A 186 3.86 3.61 -18.17
C ALA A 186 3.08 2.32 -17.87
N VAL A 187 3.80 1.32 -17.37
CA VAL A 187 3.24 0.03 -16.95
C VAL A 187 3.85 -0.39 -15.62
N ILE A 188 3.03 -0.95 -14.73
CA ILE A 188 3.46 -1.57 -13.47
C ILE A 188 3.59 -3.08 -13.68
N VAL A 189 4.68 -3.64 -13.14
CA VAL A 189 4.88 -5.08 -12.96
C VAL A 189 4.71 -5.38 -11.47
N PRO A 190 3.60 -6.00 -11.05
CA PRO A 190 3.42 -6.40 -9.66
C PRO A 190 4.43 -7.47 -9.25
N GLY A 191 4.97 -7.34 -8.03
CA GLY A 191 5.98 -8.28 -7.52
C GLY A 191 5.45 -9.66 -7.13
N GLY A 192 4.15 -9.91 -7.25
CA GLY A 192 3.53 -11.20 -6.96
C GLY A 192 3.36 -11.48 -5.47
N VAL A 193 3.09 -12.74 -5.13
CA VAL A 193 2.84 -13.18 -3.75
C VAL A 193 3.73 -14.37 -3.37
N THR A 194 4.14 -14.43 -2.11
CA THR A 194 4.82 -15.56 -1.51
C THR A 194 3.85 -16.74 -1.38
N LEU A 195 4.31 -17.95 -1.61
CA LEU A 195 3.50 -19.14 -1.41
C LEU A 195 3.37 -19.49 0.10
N PRO A 196 2.20 -19.93 0.55
CA PRO A 196 2.06 -20.52 1.89
C PRO A 196 2.82 -21.85 1.97
N ALA A 197 3.23 -22.22 3.17
CA ALA A 197 3.79 -23.55 3.41
C ALA A 197 2.71 -24.62 3.25
N SER A 198 3.07 -25.76 2.65
CA SER A 198 2.17 -26.93 2.53
C SER A 198 1.91 -27.60 3.87
N ASP A 199 2.86 -27.49 4.80
CA ASP A 199 2.88 -28.12 6.13
C ASP A 199 2.97 -27.10 7.28
N GLY A 200 2.60 -25.84 7.04
CA GLY A 200 2.73 -24.73 7.98
C GLY A 200 1.55 -23.75 7.92
N GLU A 201 1.75 -22.64 8.58
CA GLU A 201 0.78 -21.56 8.62
C GLU A 201 1.27 -20.36 7.78
N ASP A 202 0.33 -19.51 7.35
CA ASP A 202 0.64 -18.30 6.58
C ASP A 202 1.38 -17.23 7.43
N ALA A 203 2.03 -16.28 6.74
CA ALA A 203 2.81 -15.23 7.38
C ALA A 203 1.98 -14.31 8.31
N GLY A 204 0.67 -14.16 8.07
CA GLY A 204 -0.22 -13.41 8.96
C GLY A 204 -0.41 -14.11 10.30
N LYS A 205 -0.50 -15.43 10.30
CA LYS A 205 -0.56 -16.23 11.52
C LYS A 205 0.79 -16.27 12.24
N ALA A 206 1.92 -16.26 11.51
CA ALA A 206 3.23 -16.16 12.11
C ALA A 206 3.40 -14.89 12.97
N GLN A 207 2.76 -13.78 12.59
CA GLN A 207 2.76 -12.56 13.41
C GLN A 207 2.04 -12.72 14.75
N THR A 208 1.23 -13.77 14.93
CA THR A 208 0.48 -14.03 16.17
C THR A 208 1.19 -14.99 17.15
N ILE A 209 2.33 -15.57 16.76
CA ILE A 209 3.00 -16.60 17.56
C ILE A 209 3.35 -16.13 18.97
N GLY A 210 3.78 -14.89 19.14
CA GLY A 210 4.09 -14.31 20.44
C GLY A 210 2.87 -14.24 21.37
N ALA A 211 1.72 -13.79 20.84
CA ALA A 211 0.47 -13.75 21.60
C ALA A 211 -0.03 -15.17 21.94
N ARG A 212 0.02 -16.09 20.98
CA ARG A 212 -0.37 -17.50 21.17
C ARG A 212 0.49 -18.19 22.25
N PHE A 213 1.80 -17.95 22.20
CA PHE A 213 2.73 -18.47 23.21
C PHE A 213 2.45 -17.88 24.59
N ALA A 214 2.27 -16.55 24.70
CA ALA A 214 1.96 -15.88 25.97
C ALA A 214 0.67 -16.40 26.63
N HIS A 215 -0.29 -16.90 25.83
CA HIS A 215 -1.54 -17.48 26.31
C HIS A 215 -1.52 -19.02 26.37
N GLY A 216 -0.35 -19.67 26.27
CA GLY A 216 -0.19 -21.11 26.37
C GLY A 216 -0.89 -21.92 25.27
N ARG A 217 -1.14 -21.30 24.12
CA ARG A 217 -1.82 -21.96 22.97
C ARG A 217 -0.85 -22.75 22.09
N ILE A 218 0.42 -22.43 22.13
CA ILE A 218 1.50 -23.14 21.43
C ILE A 218 2.73 -23.21 22.32
N THR A 219 3.56 -24.22 22.11
CA THR A 219 4.87 -24.37 22.73
C THR A 219 5.91 -23.48 22.04
N LEU A 220 7.09 -23.31 22.68
CA LEU A 220 8.21 -22.59 22.07
C LEU A 220 8.70 -23.27 20.77
N GLN A 221 8.69 -24.62 20.76
CA GLN A 221 9.08 -25.39 19.57
C GLN A 221 8.10 -25.16 18.40
N GLU A 222 6.80 -25.26 18.65
CA GLU A 222 5.78 -24.98 17.64
C GLU A 222 5.87 -23.54 17.13
N ALA A 223 6.11 -22.56 18.01
CA ALA A 223 6.33 -21.17 17.62
C ALA A 223 7.52 -21.03 16.66
N GLY A 224 8.64 -21.71 16.95
CA GLY A 224 9.83 -21.74 16.09
C GLY A 224 9.55 -22.38 14.75
N ASP A 225 8.84 -23.49 14.70
CA ASP A 225 8.50 -24.22 13.49
C ASP A 225 7.56 -23.41 12.58
N ILE A 226 6.51 -22.80 13.15
CA ILE A 226 5.57 -21.93 12.41
C ILE A 226 6.32 -20.72 11.82
N GLY A 227 7.14 -20.05 12.63
CA GLY A 227 7.90 -18.89 12.19
C GLY A 227 8.88 -19.22 11.07
N CYS A 228 9.57 -20.36 11.16
CA CYS A 228 10.54 -20.80 10.15
C CYS A 228 9.89 -21.06 8.78
N ARG A 229 8.68 -21.61 8.75
CA ARG A 229 8.01 -22.06 7.52
C ARG A 229 7.08 -21.04 6.87
N ALA A 230 6.77 -19.95 7.55
CA ALA A 230 5.72 -19.00 7.14
C ALA A 230 5.88 -18.41 5.72
N CYS A 231 7.13 -18.23 5.25
CA CYS A 231 7.45 -17.74 3.91
C CYS A 231 8.06 -18.88 3.08
N ALA A 232 7.20 -19.70 2.47
CA ALA A 232 7.61 -20.95 1.83
C ALA A 232 8.25 -20.79 0.44
N SER A 233 8.11 -19.64 -0.21
CA SER A 233 8.82 -19.33 -1.45
C SER A 233 9.57 -18.01 -1.35
N PRO A 234 10.67 -17.84 -2.10
CA PRO A 234 11.35 -16.56 -2.18
C PRO A 234 10.46 -15.54 -2.92
N GLY A 235 10.54 -14.28 -2.49
CA GLY A 235 9.90 -13.17 -3.19
C GLY A 235 8.42 -12.97 -2.88
N GLY A 236 7.82 -12.01 -3.56
CA GLY A 236 6.40 -11.69 -3.47
C GLY A 236 5.98 -10.92 -2.22
N GLY A 237 4.73 -10.46 -2.24
CA GLY A 237 4.04 -9.87 -1.09
C GLY A 237 3.37 -10.92 -0.21
N CYS A 238 2.46 -10.46 0.68
CA CYS A 238 1.79 -11.34 1.63
C CYS A 238 0.82 -12.34 0.96
N GLN A 239 0.61 -13.48 1.62
CA GLN A 239 -0.23 -14.60 1.20
C GLN A 239 -1.74 -14.36 1.42
N PHE A 240 -2.10 -13.20 1.96
CA PHE A 240 -3.47 -12.77 2.29
C PHE A 240 -3.76 -11.40 1.67
N LEU A 241 -5.03 -11.01 1.59
CA LEU A 241 -5.46 -9.70 1.10
C LEU A 241 -5.17 -8.59 2.13
N GLY A 242 -3.90 -8.42 2.46
CA GLY A 242 -3.37 -7.24 3.12
C GLY A 242 -3.10 -6.11 2.12
N THR A 243 -2.41 -5.07 2.56
CA THR A 243 -2.16 -3.88 1.73
C THR A 243 -1.30 -4.19 0.50
N ALA A 244 -0.28 -5.04 0.64
CA ALA A 244 0.60 -5.42 -0.47
C ALA A 244 -0.16 -6.12 -1.62
N ALA A 245 -1.01 -7.11 -1.30
CA ALA A 245 -1.83 -7.79 -2.29
C ALA A 245 -2.91 -6.87 -2.90
N THR A 246 -3.56 -6.05 -2.06
CA THR A 246 -4.56 -5.07 -2.52
C THR A 246 -3.94 -4.05 -3.47
N ALA A 247 -2.69 -3.62 -3.24
CA ALA A 247 -1.98 -2.70 -4.11
C ALA A 247 -1.79 -3.26 -5.52
N GLN A 248 -1.46 -4.55 -5.63
CA GLN A 248 -1.33 -5.22 -6.93
C GLN A 248 -2.67 -5.28 -7.67
N ILE A 249 -3.74 -5.67 -6.97
CA ILE A 249 -5.09 -5.73 -7.52
C ILE A 249 -5.54 -4.35 -8.02
N VAL A 250 -5.32 -3.31 -7.24
CA VAL A 250 -5.71 -1.93 -7.59
C VAL A 250 -4.88 -1.41 -8.76
N ALA A 251 -3.57 -1.69 -8.82
CA ALA A 251 -2.73 -1.29 -9.97
C ALA A 251 -3.23 -1.92 -11.28
N GLU A 252 -3.68 -3.19 -11.23
CA GLU A 252 -4.28 -3.88 -12.38
C GLU A 252 -5.66 -3.30 -12.72
N ALA A 253 -6.49 -3.04 -11.72
CA ALA A 253 -7.83 -2.47 -11.91
C ALA A 253 -7.82 -1.03 -12.44
N LEU A 254 -6.78 -0.24 -12.11
CA LEU A 254 -6.51 1.08 -12.69
C LEU A 254 -6.03 1.03 -14.15
N GLY A 255 -5.77 -0.16 -14.68
CA GLY A 255 -5.19 -0.32 -16.01
C GLY A 255 -3.68 -0.05 -16.09
N LEU A 256 -2.98 0.14 -14.97
CA LEU A 256 -1.52 0.34 -14.97
C LEU A 256 -0.73 -0.97 -14.99
N ALA A 257 -1.28 -2.08 -14.52
CA ALA A 257 -0.67 -3.39 -14.68
C ALA A 257 -1.43 -4.24 -15.70
N LEU A 258 -0.73 -5.18 -16.35
CA LEU A 258 -1.35 -6.07 -17.33
C LEU A 258 -2.40 -6.98 -16.68
N PRO A 259 -3.48 -7.29 -17.40
CA PRO A 259 -4.46 -8.25 -16.95
C PRO A 259 -3.82 -9.57 -16.54
N HIS A 260 -4.23 -10.07 -15.36
CA HIS A 260 -3.72 -11.29 -14.77
C HIS A 260 -2.21 -11.30 -14.51
N THR A 261 -1.71 -10.24 -13.88
CA THR A 261 -0.34 -10.16 -13.33
C THR A 261 -0.33 -9.94 -11.82
N ALA A 262 -1.36 -9.33 -11.27
CA ALA A 262 -1.53 -9.20 -9.81
C ALA A 262 -1.64 -10.57 -9.13
N LEU A 263 -1.00 -10.72 -7.98
CA LEU A 263 -1.00 -11.93 -7.15
C LEU A 263 -0.31 -13.15 -7.78
N ALA A 264 0.47 -12.99 -8.85
CA ALA A 264 1.20 -14.08 -9.46
C ALA A 264 2.16 -14.74 -8.44
N PRO A 265 2.26 -16.08 -8.40
CA PRO A 265 3.16 -16.78 -7.48
C PRO A 265 4.62 -16.45 -7.77
N SER A 266 5.29 -15.78 -6.84
CA SER A 266 6.66 -15.30 -6.99
C SER A 266 7.64 -16.45 -7.22
N GLY A 267 8.65 -16.20 -8.06
CA GLY A 267 9.68 -17.17 -8.41
C GLY A 267 9.27 -18.19 -9.48
N GLN A 268 8.00 -18.21 -9.92
CA GLN A 268 7.52 -19.14 -10.93
C GLN A 268 7.62 -18.58 -12.37
N PRO A 269 7.63 -19.43 -13.41
CA PRO A 269 7.75 -18.98 -14.81
C PRO A 269 6.66 -17.96 -15.23
N LEU A 270 5.41 -18.16 -14.79
CA LEU A 270 4.28 -17.27 -15.06
C LEU A 270 4.46 -15.85 -14.49
N TRP A 271 5.11 -15.74 -13.34
CA TRP A 271 5.42 -14.49 -12.69
C TRP A 271 6.47 -13.69 -13.48
N ARG A 272 7.54 -14.39 -13.94
CA ARG A 272 8.58 -13.80 -14.79
C ARG A 272 8.02 -13.39 -16.18
N ASP A 273 7.16 -14.21 -16.78
CA ASP A 273 6.45 -13.91 -18.02
C ASP A 273 5.63 -12.62 -17.92
N GLY A 274 5.08 -12.30 -16.74
CA GLY A 274 4.40 -11.04 -16.47
C GLY A 274 5.27 -9.82 -16.76
N ALA A 275 6.55 -9.84 -16.38
CA ALA A 275 7.50 -8.75 -16.65
C ALA A 275 7.83 -8.64 -18.15
N VAL A 276 8.06 -9.78 -18.83
CA VAL A 276 8.30 -9.83 -20.28
C VAL A 276 7.11 -9.22 -21.04
N ARG A 277 5.89 -9.66 -20.73
CA ARG A 277 4.68 -9.12 -21.38
C ARG A 277 4.46 -7.63 -21.06
N SER A 278 4.80 -7.19 -19.87
CA SER A 278 4.70 -5.77 -19.49
C SER A 278 5.70 -4.90 -20.25
N ALA A 279 6.90 -5.40 -20.56
CA ALA A 279 7.84 -4.72 -21.44
C ALA A 279 7.27 -4.57 -22.87
N ARG A 280 6.62 -5.61 -23.40
CA ARG A 280 5.89 -5.52 -24.68
C ARG A 280 4.77 -4.49 -24.63
N ALA A 281 4.02 -4.45 -23.52
CA ALA A 281 2.90 -3.54 -23.36
C ALA A 281 3.33 -2.08 -23.32
N VAL A 282 4.39 -1.73 -22.61
CA VAL A 282 4.87 -0.34 -22.57
C VAL A 282 5.37 0.13 -23.93
N LEU A 283 6.05 -0.73 -24.69
CA LEU A 283 6.48 -0.43 -26.07
C LEU A 283 5.27 -0.32 -27.01
N ARG A 284 4.23 -1.14 -26.83
CA ARG A 284 2.98 -1.02 -27.57
C ARG A 284 2.26 0.30 -27.26
N GLN A 285 2.16 0.71 -26.00
CA GLN A 285 1.58 2.01 -25.63
C GLN A 285 2.34 3.15 -26.29
N MET A 286 3.66 3.09 -26.30
CA MET A 286 4.50 4.07 -26.98
C MET A 286 4.21 4.12 -28.48
N ALA A 287 4.08 2.97 -29.16
CA ALA A 287 3.75 2.91 -30.58
C ALA A 287 2.34 3.42 -30.90
N LEU A 288 1.39 3.29 -29.96
CA LEU A 288 0.02 3.82 -30.07
C LEU A 288 -0.09 5.30 -29.68
N GLY A 289 0.98 5.94 -29.23
CA GLY A 289 0.96 7.32 -28.75
C GLY A 289 0.17 7.52 -27.46
N LEU A 290 -0.02 6.46 -26.67
CA LEU A 290 -0.75 6.51 -25.40
C LEU A 290 0.15 6.97 -24.27
N ALA A 291 -0.44 7.65 -23.30
CA ALA A 291 0.23 8.09 -22.08
C ALA A 291 -0.59 7.70 -20.85
N VAL A 292 -0.01 7.87 -19.67
CA VAL A 292 -0.69 7.55 -18.39
C VAL A 292 -2.04 8.26 -18.26
N ARG A 293 -2.18 9.51 -18.74
CA ARG A 293 -3.46 10.25 -18.71
C ARG A 293 -4.58 9.57 -19.48
N ASP A 294 -4.25 8.73 -20.47
CA ASP A 294 -5.24 8.00 -21.27
C ASP A 294 -5.67 6.70 -20.60
N VAL A 295 -4.92 6.24 -19.60
CA VAL A 295 -5.15 5.01 -18.82
C VAL A 295 -5.73 5.33 -17.45
N VAL A 296 -5.06 6.20 -16.68
CA VAL A 296 -5.51 6.60 -15.35
C VAL A 296 -6.50 7.75 -15.45
N THR A 297 -7.76 7.40 -15.56
CA THR A 297 -8.91 8.30 -15.71
C THR A 297 -9.86 8.17 -14.52
N GLU A 298 -10.87 9.03 -14.42
CA GLU A 298 -11.94 8.89 -13.41
C GLU A 298 -12.67 7.55 -13.54
N GLY A 299 -12.91 7.07 -14.77
CA GLY A 299 -13.50 5.74 -15.00
C GLY A 299 -12.62 4.60 -14.51
N ALA A 300 -11.28 4.69 -14.72
CA ALA A 300 -10.32 3.73 -14.20
C ALA A 300 -10.28 3.76 -12.66
N LEU A 301 -10.36 4.95 -12.05
CA LEU A 301 -10.43 5.11 -10.61
C LEU A 301 -11.70 4.49 -10.03
N HIS A 302 -12.85 4.69 -10.68
CA HIS A 302 -14.11 4.04 -10.32
C HIS A 302 -14.00 2.52 -10.41
N ASN A 303 -13.42 1.99 -11.49
CA ASN A 303 -13.18 0.55 -11.65
C ASN A 303 -12.30 -0.01 -10.51
N ALA A 304 -11.26 0.72 -10.13
CA ALA A 304 -10.39 0.34 -9.02
C ALA A 304 -11.13 0.31 -7.67
N MET A 305 -12.01 1.28 -7.40
CA MET A 305 -12.86 1.28 -6.21
C MET A 305 -13.84 0.10 -6.21
N ALA A 306 -14.45 -0.22 -7.35
CA ALA A 306 -15.38 -1.35 -7.49
C ALA A 306 -14.65 -2.69 -7.27
N VAL A 307 -13.48 -2.88 -7.87
CA VAL A 307 -12.68 -4.09 -7.67
C VAL A 307 -12.19 -4.20 -6.24
N TYR A 308 -11.74 -3.09 -5.64
CA TYR A 308 -11.35 -3.05 -4.22
C TYR A 308 -12.49 -3.54 -3.29
N ALA A 309 -13.71 -3.07 -3.50
CA ALA A 309 -14.88 -3.49 -2.73
C ALA A 309 -15.19 -4.97 -2.97
N ALA A 310 -15.15 -5.44 -4.22
CA ALA A 310 -15.43 -6.82 -4.60
C ALA A 310 -14.46 -7.85 -4.03
N VAL A 311 -13.19 -7.49 -3.88
CA VAL A 311 -12.18 -8.38 -3.28
C VAL A 311 -12.15 -8.30 -1.75
N GLY A 312 -12.73 -7.27 -1.14
CA GLY A 312 -12.61 -7.02 0.28
C GLY A 312 -11.19 -6.62 0.68
N GLY A 313 -10.65 -5.63 -0.02
CA GLY A 313 -9.27 -5.17 0.14
C GLY A 313 -8.96 -4.54 1.49
N SER A 314 -7.67 -4.27 1.72
CA SER A 314 -7.15 -3.65 2.94
C SER A 314 -7.70 -2.23 3.15
N THR A 315 -8.08 -1.90 4.38
CA THR A 315 -8.54 -0.56 4.80
C THR A 315 -7.52 0.55 4.54
N ASN A 316 -6.23 0.23 4.45
CA ASN A 316 -5.19 1.18 4.06
C ASN A 316 -5.40 1.77 2.65
N PHE A 317 -6.16 1.10 1.80
CA PHE A 317 -6.47 1.62 0.47
C PHE A 317 -7.42 2.82 0.48
N LEU A 318 -8.15 3.05 1.56
CA LEU A 318 -8.88 4.30 1.80
C LEU A 318 -7.95 5.53 1.98
N LEU A 319 -6.65 5.29 2.16
CA LEU A 319 -5.59 6.31 2.13
C LEU A 319 -4.82 6.29 0.80
N HIS A 320 -4.52 5.09 0.27
CA HIS A 320 -3.65 4.96 -0.89
C HIS A 320 -4.33 5.33 -2.20
N LEU A 321 -5.59 4.95 -2.42
CA LEU A 321 -6.29 5.29 -3.66
C LEU A 321 -6.58 6.79 -3.78
N PRO A 322 -7.03 7.52 -2.73
CA PRO A 322 -7.04 8.97 -2.72
C PRO A 322 -5.69 9.62 -3.05
N ALA A 323 -4.60 9.07 -2.51
CA ALA A 323 -3.25 9.56 -2.82
C ALA A 323 -2.85 9.36 -4.30
N ILE A 324 -3.26 8.24 -4.89
CA ILE A 324 -3.05 7.96 -6.33
C ILE A 324 -3.88 8.92 -7.18
N ALA A 325 -5.15 9.15 -6.83
CA ALA A 325 -6.02 10.12 -7.50
C ALA A 325 -5.42 11.53 -7.47
N HIS A 326 -4.99 11.98 -6.28
CA HIS A 326 -4.28 13.26 -6.12
C HIS A 326 -3.03 13.34 -7.00
N ALA A 327 -2.19 12.31 -7.01
CA ALA A 327 -0.97 12.25 -7.82
C ALA A 327 -1.28 12.31 -9.33
N ALA A 328 -2.38 11.71 -9.76
CA ALA A 328 -2.87 11.75 -11.14
C ALA A 328 -3.52 13.10 -11.52
N GLY A 329 -3.73 14.01 -10.57
CA GLY A 329 -4.48 15.24 -10.79
C GLY A 329 -5.96 14.99 -11.08
N LEU A 330 -6.51 13.89 -10.54
CA LEU A 330 -7.93 13.53 -10.63
C LEU A 330 -8.66 13.97 -9.36
N PRO A 331 -10.00 14.11 -9.41
CA PRO A 331 -10.80 14.30 -8.20
C PRO A 331 -10.51 13.19 -7.18
N VAL A 332 -10.27 13.60 -5.93
CA VAL A 332 -10.05 12.65 -4.83
C VAL A 332 -11.40 12.11 -4.40
N PRO A 333 -11.61 10.78 -4.36
CA PRO A 333 -12.90 10.20 -3.98
C PRO A 333 -13.33 10.65 -2.58
N ALA A 334 -14.50 11.23 -2.49
CA ALA A 334 -15.10 11.65 -1.22
C ALA A 334 -15.61 10.43 -0.43
N LEU A 335 -15.76 10.58 0.91
CA LEU A 335 -16.29 9.53 1.76
C LEU A 335 -17.67 9.02 1.29
N ALA A 336 -18.51 9.91 0.74
CA ALA A 336 -19.81 9.54 0.19
C ALA A 336 -19.71 8.61 -1.03
N GLU A 337 -18.71 8.81 -1.89
CA GLU A 337 -18.47 7.95 -3.06
C GLU A 337 -18.01 6.57 -2.63
N TRP A 338 -17.09 6.50 -1.64
CA TRP A 338 -16.68 5.23 -1.05
C TRP A 338 -17.87 4.45 -0.46
N LYS A 339 -18.75 5.12 0.29
CA LYS A 339 -19.98 4.52 0.82
C LYS A 339 -20.86 3.98 -0.30
N ALA A 340 -21.08 4.78 -1.35
CA ALA A 340 -21.94 4.40 -2.47
C ALA A 340 -21.39 3.19 -3.24
N VAL A 341 -20.09 3.17 -3.55
CA VAL A 341 -19.45 2.03 -4.23
C VAL A 341 -19.52 0.79 -3.35
N ASN A 342 -19.13 0.91 -2.08
CA ASN A 342 -19.08 -0.22 -1.15
C ASN A 342 -20.48 -0.84 -0.90
N ALA A 343 -21.54 -0.04 -0.92
CA ALA A 343 -22.92 -0.53 -0.78
C ALA A 343 -23.47 -1.23 -2.04
N ARG A 344 -22.99 -0.83 -3.23
CA ARG A 344 -23.47 -1.38 -4.52
C ARG A 344 -22.70 -2.62 -4.97
N VAL A 345 -21.43 -2.72 -4.61
CA VAL A 345 -20.54 -3.77 -5.10
C VAL A 345 -20.53 -4.94 -4.11
N PRO A 346 -20.99 -6.15 -4.52
CA PRO A 346 -20.91 -7.32 -3.67
C PRO A 346 -19.45 -7.77 -3.51
N ARG A 347 -19.08 -8.20 -2.29
CA ARG A 347 -17.84 -8.94 -2.11
C ARG A 347 -18.01 -10.33 -2.70
N ILE A 348 -17.13 -10.71 -3.62
CA ILE A 348 -17.18 -11.98 -4.34
C ILE A 348 -15.92 -12.82 -4.19
N VAL A 349 -14.90 -12.31 -3.52
CA VAL A 349 -13.65 -13.05 -3.27
C VAL A 349 -13.63 -13.55 -1.83
N ASP A 350 -13.45 -14.88 -1.67
CA ASP A 350 -13.41 -15.53 -0.37
C ASP A 350 -11.98 -15.93 0.03
N ALA A 351 -11.12 -14.92 0.15
CA ALA A 351 -9.71 -15.10 0.45
C ALA A 351 -9.33 -14.58 1.84
N LEU A 352 -8.22 -15.11 2.38
CA LEU A 352 -7.62 -14.65 3.62
C LEU A 352 -7.41 -13.12 3.62
N PRO A 353 -7.62 -12.43 4.72
CA PRO A 353 -8.00 -12.93 6.04
C PRO A 353 -9.52 -13.06 6.26
N ASN A 354 -10.34 -12.70 5.27
CA ASN A 354 -11.80 -12.70 5.37
C ASN A 354 -12.46 -14.03 4.98
N GLY A 355 -11.68 -14.93 4.34
CA GLY A 355 -12.08 -16.25 3.87
C GLY A 355 -10.93 -17.25 4.01
N PRO A 356 -11.08 -18.48 3.51
CA PRO A 356 -10.11 -19.56 3.76
C PRO A 356 -8.96 -19.63 2.74
N HIS A 357 -9.07 -18.92 1.59
CA HIS A 357 -8.16 -19.13 0.49
C HIS A 357 -6.96 -18.15 0.51
N PRO A 358 -5.71 -18.60 0.34
CA PRO A 358 -4.56 -17.72 0.15
C PRO A 358 -4.65 -16.99 -1.20
N THR A 359 -3.97 -15.85 -1.30
CA THR A 359 -4.01 -14.98 -2.48
C THR A 359 -3.58 -15.64 -3.78
N VAL A 360 -2.68 -16.63 -3.73
CA VAL A 360 -2.28 -17.41 -4.91
C VAL A 360 -3.46 -18.17 -5.52
N ARG A 361 -4.43 -18.64 -4.70
CA ARG A 361 -5.65 -19.26 -5.23
C ARG A 361 -6.55 -18.27 -5.94
N VAL A 362 -6.59 -17.01 -5.50
CA VAL A 362 -7.29 -15.94 -6.24
C VAL A 362 -6.67 -15.76 -7.63
N PHE A 363 -5.34 -15.74 -7.73
CA PHE A 363 -4.66 -15.71 -9.03
C PHE A 363 -5.03 -16.90 -9.91
N LEU A 364 -4.97 -18.12 -9.38
CA LEU A 364 -5.29 -19.35 -10.12
C LEU A 364 -6.77 -19.44 -10.50
N ALA A 365 -7.67 -18.89 -9.69
CA ALA A 365 -9.10 -18.82 -9.98
C ALA A 365 -9.44 -17.84 -11.11
N GLY A 366 -8.49 -17.02 -11.54
CA GLY A 366 -8.63 -16.07 -12.65
C GLY A 366 -8.25 -14.63 -12.32
N GLY A 367 -7.92 -14.33 -11.06
CA GLY A 367 -7.40 -13.04 -10.64
C GLY A 367 -8.34 -11.85 -10.84
N VAL A 368 -7.76 -10.67 -10.99
CA VAL A 368 -8.51 -9.42 -11.18
C VAL A 368 -9.42 -9.45 -12.41
N PRO A 369 -9.02 -9.98 -13.57
CA PRO A 369 -9.92 -10.05 -14.72
C PRO A 369 -11.16 -10.90 -14.47
N GLU A 370 -11.08 -11.97 -13.69
CA GLU A 370 -12.26 -12.78 -13.32
C GLU A 370 -13.22 -12.01 -12.43
N VAL A 371 -12.70 -11.27 -11.43
CA VAL A 371 -13.50 -10.34 -10.62
C VAL A 371 -14.19 -9.31 -11.52
N MET A 372 -13.46 -8.74 -12.46
CA MET A 372 -14.01 -7.75 -13.39
C MET A 372 -15.05 -8.33 -14.35
N LEU A 373 -14.96 -9.61 -14.76
CA LEU A 373 -16.01 -10.28 -15.54
C LEU A 373 -17.34 -10.30 -14.77
N HIS A 374 -17.32 -10.64 -13.49
CA HIS A 374 -18.52 -10.60 -12.66
C HIS A 374 -19.07 -9.18 -12.50
N LEU A 375 -18.21 -8.19 -12.25
CA LEU A 375 -18.61 -6.79 -12.14
C LEU A 375 -19.14 -6.21 -13.45
N ARG A 376 -18.59 -6.63 -14.61
CA ARG A 376 -19.11 -6.30 -15.94
C ARG A 376 -20.55 -6.81 -16.09
N GLY A 377 -20.82 -8.04 -15.68
CA GLY A 377 -22.15 -8.61 -15.71
C GLY A 377 -23.17 -7.88 -14.86
N LEU A 378 -22.72 -7.16 -13.83
CA LEU A 378 -23.55 -6.30 -12.95
C LEU A 378 -23.64 -4.84 -13.42
N GLY A 379 -22.94 -4.45 -14.50
CA GLY A 379 -22.91 -3.06 -14.98
C GLY A 379 -22.20 -2.08 -14.03
N LEU A 380 -21.19 -2.57 -13.29
CA LEU A 380 -20.49 -1.79 -12.25
C LEU A 380 -19.12 -1.26 -12.71
N LEU A 381 -18.76 -1.41 -13.99
CA LEU A 381 -17.48 -0.97 -14.53
C LEU A 381 -17.66 0.02 -15.70
N ASP A 382 -16.73 0.96 -15.79
CA ASP A 382 -16.49 1.71 -17.03
C ASP A 382 -15.63 0.86 -17.97
N LEU A 383 -16.28 0.25 -18.97
CA LEU A 383 -15.64 -0.61 -19.95
C LEU A 383 -14.86 0.16 -21.03
N SER A 384 -15.04 1.48 -21.10
CA SER A 384 -14.30 2.35 -22.03
C SER A 384 -12.92 2.75 -21.49
N ALA A 385 -12.68 2.65 -20.18
CA ALA A 385 -11.39 2.88 -19.56
C ALA A 385 -10.33 1.95 -20.18
N ARG A 386 -9.11 2.45 -20.40
CA ARG A 386 -8.05 1.67 -21.04
C ARG A 386 -7.30 0.79 -20.05
N ALA A 387 -6.98 -0.42 -20.47
CA ALA A 387 -6.07 -1.31 -19.77
C ALA A 387 -4.61 -1.07 -20.19
N ALA A 388 -3.65 -1.64 -19.47
CA ALA A 388 -2.22 -1.58 -19.79
C ALA A 388 -1.88 -2.17 -21.18
N THR A 389 -2.77 -2.98 -21.76
CA THR A 389 -2.68 -3.45 -23.14
C THR A 389 -2.77 -2.34 -24.20
N GLY A 390 -3.28 -1.17 -23.83
CA GLY A 390 -3.65 -0.07 -24.71
C GLY A 390 -5.08 -0.17 -25.26
N GLU A 391 -5.77 -1.29 -25.04
CA GLU A 391 -7.15 -1.52 -25.46
C GLU A 391 -8.15 -1.08 -24.38
N PRO A 392 -9.41 -0.81 -24.75
CA PRO A 392 -10.48 -0.65 -23.77
C PRO A 392 -10.62 -1.87 -22.88
N LEU A 393 -11.02 -1.66 -21.62
CA LEU A 393 -11.25 -2.73 -20.66
C LEU A 393 -12.25 -3.77 -21.17
N GLY A 394 -13.33 -3.32 -21.85
CA GLY A 394 -14.32 -4.23 -22.42
C GLY A 394 -13.70 -5.26 -23.38
N ALA A 395 -12.89 -4.82 -24.32
CA ALA A 395 -12.18 -5.71 -25.27
C ALA A 395 -11.18 -6.62 -24.56
N THR A 396 -10.49 -6.11 -23.53
CA THR A 396 -9.55 -6.89 -22.73
C THR A 396 -10.27 -8.01 -21.96
N LEU A 397 -11.43 -7.74 -21.39
CA LEU A 397 -12.23 -8.72 -20.67
C LEU A 397 -12.86 -9.76 -21.61
N GLU A 398 -13.29 -9.36 -22.79
CA GLU A 398 -13.78 -10.27 -23.83
C GLU A 398 -12.70 -11.27 -24.25
N TRP A 399 -11.47 -10.78 -24.49
CA TRP A 399 -10.33 -11.64 -24.75
C TRP A 399 -10.04 -12.59 -23.58
N TRP A 400 -10.07 -12.08 -22.34
CA TRP A 400 -9.82 -12.89 -21.16
C TRP A 400 -10.83 -14.02 -21.01
N GLU A 401 -12.11 -13.74 -21.18
CA GLU A 401 -13.21 -14.69 -21.04
C GLU A 401 -13.03 -15.91 -21.95
N GLY A 402 -12.60 -15.71 -23.21
CA GLY A 402 -12.31 -16.77 -24.17
C GLY A 402 -10.91 -17.35 -24.12
N SER A 403 -10.02 -16.88 -23.23
CA SER A 403 -8.60 -17.21 -23.29
C SER A 403 -8.28 -18.61 -22.77
N GLU A 404 -7.35 -19.26 -23.45
CA GLU A 404 -6.75 -20.53 -23.02
C GLU A 404 -6.01 -20.37 -21.66
N ARG A 405 -5.43 -19.18 -21.40
CA ARG A 405 -4.76 -18.85 -20.14
C ARG A 405 -5.72 -18.98 -18.95
N ARG A 406 -6.92 -18.38 -19.06
CA ARG A 406 -7.98 -18.49 -18.05
C ARG A 406 -8.37 -19.94 -17.80
N ARG A 407 -8.64 -20.69 -18.86
CA ARG A 407 -9.07 -22.09 -18.78
C ARG A 407 -8.01 -22.94 -18.05
N ARG A 408 -6.75 -22.91 -18.51
CA ARG A 408 -5.67 -23.73 -17.94
C ARG A 408 -5.39 -23.45 -16.46
N LEU A 409 -5.45 -22.19 -16.05
CA LEU A 409 -5.15 -21.86 -14.66
C LEU A 409 -6.26 -22.28 -13.71
N ARG A 410 -7.51 -22.13 -14.12
CA ARG A 410 -8.68 -22.62 -13.37
C ARG A 410 -8.69 -24.15 -13.27
N GLU A 411 -8.35 -24.84 -14.34
CA GLU A 411 -8.15 -26.30 -14.33
C GLU A 411 -7.00 -26.68 -13.40
N ARG A 412 -5.89 -25.98 -13.47
CA ARG A 412 -4.73 -26.25 -12.62
C ARG A 412 -5.04 -26.11 -11.13
N LEU A 413 -5.87 -25.15 -10.72
CA LEU A 413 -6.32 -25.02 -9.34
C LEU A 413 -7.12 -26.26 -8.89
N LYS A 414 -8.02 -26.75 -9.73
CA LYS A 414 -8.78 -27.98 -9.45
C LYS A 414 -7.87 -29.19 -9.32
N GLU A 415 -6.91 -29.34 -10.22
CA GLU A 415 -5.99 -30.49 -10.25
C GLU A 415 -5.04 -30.52 -9.05
N MET A 416 -4.45 -29.36 -8.69
CA MET A 416 -3.43 -29.32 -7.63
C MET A 416 -4.02 -29.32 -6.23
N ASP A 417 -5.07 -28.51 -6.03
CA ASP A 417 -5.58 -28.19 -4.70
C ASP A 417 -6.96 -28.83 -4.44
N GLY A 418 -7.60 -29.40 -5.46
CA GLY A 418 -8.98 -29.90 -5.36
C GLY A 418 -10.01 -28.80 -5.12
N VAL A 419 -9.66 -27.53 -5.40
CA VAL A 419 -10.51 -26.36 -5.12
C VAL A 419 -11.21 -25.91 -6.38
N ASP A 420 -12.53 -25.72 -6.31
CA ASP A 420 -13.26 -25.11 -7.41
C ASP A 420 -12.94 -23.61 -7.48
N PRO A 421 -12.52 -23.07 -8.64
CA PRO A 421 -12.30 -21.65 -8.83
C PRO A 421 -13.48 -20.76 -8.41
N GLU A 422 -14.71 -21.26 -8.52
CA GLU A 422 -15.92 -20.53 -8.10
C GLU A 422 -16.14 -20.54 -6.58
N ASP A 423 -15.38 -21.33 -5.82
CA ASP A 423 -15.32 -21.20 -4.36
C ASP A 423 -14.38 -20.09 -3.90
N VAL A 424 -13.45 -19.66 -4.75
CA VAL A 424 -12.47 -18.61 -4.47
C VAL A 424 -12.94 -17.25 -4.99
N ILE A 425 -13.41 -17.20 -6.25
CA ILE A 425 -14.05 -16.02 -6.86
C ILE A 425 -15.46 -16.46 -7.24
N LEU A 426 -16.41 -16.12 -6.37
CA LEU A 426 -17.78 -16.59 -6.46
C LEU A 426 -18.60 -15.79 -7.48
N PRO A 427 -19.51 -16.42 -8.21
CA PRO A 427 -20.59 -15.69 -8.85
C PRO A 427 -21.37 -14.85 -7.82
N PRO A 428 -21.81 -13.61 -8.15
CA PRO A 428 -22.45 -12.71 -7.20
C PRO A 428 -23.62 -13.32 -6.41
N ALA A 429 -24.46 -14.10 -7.06
CA ALA A 429 -25.58 -14.80 -6.40
C ALA A 429 -25.09 -15.84 -5.37
N ALA A 430 -24.02 -16.60 -5.70
CA ALA A 430 -23.42 -17.55 -4.80
C ALA A 430 -22.74 -16.88 -3.60
N ALA A 431 -22.07 -15.75 -3.84
CA ALA A 431 -21.46 -14.94 -2.78
C ALA A 431 -22.53 -14.44 -1.78
N THR A 432 -23.63 -13.92 -2.28
CA THR A 432 -24.77 -13.49 -1.45
C THR A 432 -25.36 -14.65 -0.67
N ALA A 433 -25.59 -15.80 -1.32
CA ALA A 433 -26.12 -17.00 -0.67
C ALA A 433 -25.18 -17.55 0.43
N ARG A 434 -23.85 -17.41 0.24
CA ARG A 434 -22.83 -17.75 1.26
C ARG A 434 -22.76 -16.73 2.40
N GLY A 435 -23.42 -15.59 2.28
CA GLY A 435 -23.40 -14.52 3.27
C GLY A 435 -22.15 -13.66 3.24
N LEU A 436 -21.45 -13.57 2.11
CA LEU A 436 -20.32 -12.66 1.96
C LEU A 436 -20.81 -11.21 1.98
N THR A 437 -20.36 -10.46 2.98
CA THR A 437 -20.65 -9.02 3.13
C THR A 437 -19.41 -8.20 2.79
N SER A 438 -19.60 -6.92 2.47
CA SER A 438 -18.48 -5.98 2.33
C SER A 438 -17.63 -5.96 3.60
N THR A 439 -16.32 -5.75 3.43
CA THR A 439 -15.38 -5.78 4.55
C THR A 439 -15.32 -4.49 5.34
N VAL A 440 -15.74 -3.37 4.76
CA VAL A 440 -15.61 -2.04 5.36
C VAL A 440 -16.98 -1.43 5.62
N SER A 441 -17.22 -1.05 6.87
CA SER A 441 -18.32 -0.15 7.25
C SER A 441 -17.76 1.22 7.64
N PHE A 442 -18.49 2.26 7.28
CA PHE A 442 -18.10 3.65 7.57
C PHE A 442 -18.84 4.15 8.81
N VAL A 443 -18.10 4.73 9.73
CA VAL A 443 -18.55 5.07 11.06
C VAL A 443 -18.52 6.58 11.27
N GLY A 444 -19.55 7.15 11.87
CA GLY A 444 -19.65 8.54 12.29
C GLY A 444 -19.87 8.64 13.80
N GLY A 445 -20.58 9.68 14.23
CA GLY A 445 -20.92 9.94 15.64
C GLY A 445 -20.12 11.07 16.28
N ASN A 446 -20.39 11.35 17.56
CA ASN A 446 -19.75 12.48 18.24
C ASN A 446 -18.26 12.25 18.57
N LEU A 447 -17.76 11.01 18.43
CA LEU A 447 -16.34 10.70 18.53
C LEU A 447 -15.62 10.75 17.17
N ALA A 448 -16.36 10.68 16.05
CA ALA A 448 -15.82 10.59 14.70
C ALA A 448 -16.61 11.46 13.69
N HIS A 449 -16.75 12.76 13.97
CA HIS A 449 -17.57 13.63 13.12
C HIS A 449 -17.00 13.89 11.72
N GLN A 450 -15.72 13.59 11.47
CA GLN A 450 -15.13 13.56 10.14
C GLN A 450 -15.04 12.15 9.56
N GLY A 451 -15.48 11.13 10.31
CA GLY A 451 -15.53 9.75 9.89
C GLY A 451 -14.51 8.85 10.59
N ALA A 452 -14.79 7.57 10.50
CA ALA A 452 -13.95 6.45 10.92
C ALA A 452 -14.32 5.24 10.08
N ILE A 453 -13.59 4.15 10.21
CA ILE A 453 -13.86 2.88 9.53
C ILE A 453 -13.75 1.72 10.49
N VAL A 454 -14.48 0.66 10.16
CA VAL A 454 -14.35 -0.64 10.81
C VAL A 454 -14.32 -1.74 9.75
N LYS A 455 -13.50 -2.76 10.00
CA LYS A 455 -13.54 -3.99 9.22
C LYS A 455 -14.68 -4.87 9.77
N SER A 456 -15.89 -4.67 9.25
CA SER A 456 -17.09 -5.34 9.76
C SER A 456 -17.02 -6.86 9.71
N THR A 457 -16.31 -7.44 8.71
CA THR A 457 -16.07 -8.89 8.61
C THR A 457 -15.13 -9.45 9.68
N ALA A 458 -14.44 -8.62 10.44
CA ALA A 458 -13.62 -9.04 11.57
C ALA A 458 -14.41 -9.16 12.89
N ILE A 459 -15.62 -8.63 12.94
CA ILE A 459 -16.52 -8.76 14.09
C ILE A 459 -17.06 -10.19 14.11
N ASP A 460 -16.98 -10.85 15.28
CA ASP A 460 -17.47 -12.21 15.43
C ASP A 460 -19.01 -12.26 15.19
N PRO A 461 -19.50 -13.10 14.28
CA PRO A 461 -20.93 -13.17 13.97
C PRO A 461 -21.83 -13.45 15.18
N THR A 462 -21.30 -14.09 16.23
CA THR A 462 -22.07 -14.44 17.44
C THR A 462 -22.43 -13.23 18.30
N VAL A 463 -21.77 -12.07 18.09
CA VAL A 463 -22.07 -10.82 18.80
C VAL A 463 -22.85 -9.81 17.93
N ILE A 464 -23.18 -10.19 16.69
CA ILE A 464 -24.03 -9.41 15.79
C ILE A 464 -25.47 -9.84 16.01
N GLY A 465 -26.37 -8.88 16.20
CA GLY A 465 -27.81 -9.15 16.35
C GLY A 465 -28.43 -9.79 15.10
N ALA A 466 -29.58 -10.44 15.27
CA ALA A 466 -30.32 -11.06 14.17
C ALA A 466 -30.72 -10.05 13.06
N ASP A 467 -30.79 -8.77 13.40
CA ASP A 467 -31.01 -7.64 12.49
C ASP A 467 -29.75 -7.24 11.69
N GLY A 468 -28.60 -7.87 11.96
CA GLY A 468 -27.32 -7.56 11.31
C GLY A 468 -26.56 -6.39 11.95
N VAL A 469 -26.98 -5.93 13.14
CA VAL A 469 -26.35 -4.80 13.82
C VAL A 469 -25.52 -5.27 15.00
N TYR A 470 -24.25 -4.89 15.01
CA TYR A 470 -23.39 -4.99 16.19
C TYR A 470 -23.69 -3.80 17.10
N ARG A 471 -24.06 -4.09 18.36
CA ARG A 471 -24.32 -3.08 19.39
C ARG A 471 -23.47 -3.37 20.60
N HIS A 472 -22.75 -2.36 21.04
CA HIS A 472 -21.92 -2.44 22.23
C HIS A 472 -21.99 -1.10 22.98
N THR A 473 -22.10 -1.16 24.31
CA THR A 473 -21.94 0.01 25.16
C THR A 473 -21.11 -0.41 26.37
N GLY A 474 -19.98 0.24 26.56
CA GLY A 474 -19.07 -0.11 27.64
C GLY A 474 -18.26 1.09 28.14
N PRO A 475 -17.64 0.93 29.32
CA PRO A 475 -16.73 1.93 29.84
C PRO A 475 -15.45 1.98 28.99
N ALA A 476 -14.99 3.18 28.69
CA ALA A 476 -13.71 3.41 28.03
C ALA A 476 -12.55 3.05 28.97
N HIS A 477 -11.50 2.45 28.42
CA HIS A 477 -10.20 2.32 29.04
C HIS A 477 -9.18 2.94 28.08
N VAL A 478 -8.64 4.12 28.46
CA VAL A 478 -7.92 5.00 27.57
C VAL A 478 -6.41 4.78 27.69
N PHE A 479 -5.76 4.59 26.54
CA PHE A 479 -4.32 4.45 26.41
C PHE A 479 -3.79 5.45 25.38
N THR A 480 -2.61 5.98 25.60
CA THR A 480 -1.91 6.88 24.68
C THR A 480 -0.71 6.22 23.97
N SER A 481 -0.55 4.90 24.14
CA SER A 481 0.42 4.08 23.39
C SER A 481 -0.05 2.63 23.26
N GLU A 482 0.30 1.97 22.15
CA GLU A 482 0.02 0.55 21.93
C GLU A 482 0.70 -0.31 23.01
N HIS A 483 1.91 0.03 23.40
CA HIS A 483 2.67 -0.68 24.45
C HIS A 483 1.95 -0.69 25.80
N ALA A 484 1.37 0.44 26.22
CA ALA A 484 0.62 0.54 27.48
C ALA A 484 -0.63 -0.36 27.45
N ALA A 485 -1.36 -0.38 26.32
CA ALA A 485 -2.52 -1.25 26.14
C ALA A 485 -2.11 -2.74 26.20
N ILE A 486 -1.06 -3.13 25.50
CA ILE A 486 -0.54 -4.51 25.52
C ILE A 486 -0.10 -4.92 26.95
N THR A 487 0.54 -4.02 27.68
CA THR A 487 0.94 -4.26 29.06
C THR A 487 -0.28 -4.48 29.96
N ALA A 488 -1.34 -3.70 29.77
CA ALA A 488 -2.60 -3.88 30.51
C ALA A 488 -3.27 -5.22 30.18
N ILE A 489 -3.29 -5.62 28.89
CA ILE A 489 -3.82 -6.91 28.44
C ILE A 489 -3.06 -8.07 29.08
N LYS A 490 -1.73 -8.06 29.03
CA LYS A 490 -0.87 -9.10 29.63
C LYS A 490 -1.05 -9.17 31.14
N ALA A 491 -1.24 -8.04 31.80
CA ALA A 491 -1.51 -7.96 33.23
C ALA A 491 -2.97 -8.31 33.61
N LYS A 492 -3.80 -8.72 32.63
CA LYS A 492 -5.23 -9.05 32.83
C LYS A 492 -6.03 -7.91 33.48
N ARG A 493 -5.70 -6.66 33.15
CA ARG A 493 -6.40 -5.46 33.65
C ARG A 493 -7.56 -5.02 32.76
N ILE A 494 -7.81 -5.73 31.66
CA ILE A 494 -8.93 -5.46 30.75
C ILE A 494 -10.10 -6.34 31.16
N ALA A 495 -11.27 -5.75 31.34
CA ALA A 495 -12.50 -6.46 31.69
C ALA A 495 -13.40 -6.70 30.47
N ALA A 496 -14.25 -7.71 30.58
CA ALA A 496 -15.27 -7.95 29.55
C ALA A 496 -16.24 -6.77 29.47
N GLY A 497 -16.57 -6.35 28.25
CA GLY A 497 -17.46 -5.22 28.00
C GLY A 497 -16.80 -3.85 27.95
N GLU A 498 -15.49 -3.75 28.19
CA GLU A 498 -14.77 -2.49 28.03
C GLU A 498 -14.58 -2.10 26.55
N VAL A 499 -14.44 -0.80 26.34
CA VAL A 499 -14.00 -0.22 25.06
C VAL A 499 -12.59 0.31 25.23
N LEU A 500 -11.62 -0.36 24.62
CA LEU A 500 -10.25 0.14 24.58
C LEU A 500 -10.18 1.35 23.65
N VAL A 501 -9.58 2.43 24.12
CA VAL A 501 -9.37 3.65 23.35
C VAL A 501 -7.88 3.89 23.24
N LEU A 502 -7.34 3.81 22.02
CA LEU A 502 -5.97 4.21 21.70
C LEU A 502 -6.01 5.59 21.07
N ALA A 503 -5.74 6.62 21.86
CA ALA A 503 -5.82 8.02 21.44
C ALA A 503 -4.43 8.63 21.29
N GLY A 504 -4.24 9.45 20.25
CA GLY A 504 -2.98 10.12 19.99
C GLY A 504 -1.98 9.29 19.18
N LEU A 505 -2.46 8.29 18.43
CA LEU A 505 -1.66 7.49 17.52
C LEU A 505 -1.89 7.86 16.04
N GLY A 506 -2.60 8.95 15.80
CA GLY A 506 -2.79 9.54 14.47
C GLY A 506 -1.49 10.12 13.88
N PRO A 507 -1.59 10.83 12.74
CA PRO A 507 -0.42 11.41 12.07
C PRO A 507 0.50 12.23 12.98
N ARG A 508 -0.05 13.09 13.84
CA ARG A 508 0.71 13.99 14.73
C ARG A 508 1.33 13.28 15.93
N GLY A 509 0.76 12.14 16.31
CA GLY A 509 1.18 11.42 17.50
C GLY A 509 2.21 10.34 17.26
N ALA A 510 1.99 9.50 16.24
CA ALA A 510 2.79 8.33 15.93
C ALA A 510 2.87 8.03 14.42
N GLY A 511 2.84 9.07 13.57
CA GLY A 511 2.89 8.89 12.10
C GLY A 511 1.70 8.12 11.54
N MET A 512 0.56 8.04 12.26
CA MET A 512 -0.58 7.18 11.95
C MET A 512 -0.17 5.71 11.82
N GLU A 513 0.51 5.19 12.82
CA GLU A 513 1.00 3.81 12.84
C GLU A 513 -0.11 2.77 12.62
N GLU A 514 0.27 1.54 12.31
CA GLU A 514 -0.68 0.44 12.13
C GLU A 514 -0.74 -0.42 13.40
N VAL A 515 -1.74 -0.19 14.24
CA VAL A 515 -1.91 -0.91 15.51
C VAL A 515 -2.46 -2.32 15.26
N TYR A 516 -1.61 -3.31 15.36
CA TYR A 516 -1.96 -4.71 15.17
C TYR A 516 -1.80 -5.55 16.44
N GLN A 517 -0.79 -5.26 17.24
CA GLN A 517 -0.43 -6.11 18.38
C GLN A 517 -1.54 -6.15 19.44
N VAL A 518 -2.26 -5.04 19.64
CA VAL A 518 -3.41 -5.01 20.55
C VAL A 518 -4.51 -5.96 20.09
N THR A 519 -4.87 -5.93 18.80
CA THR A 519 -5.91 -6.83 18.27
C THR A 519 -5.45 -8.28 18.27
N ALA A 520 -4.17 -8.54 18.03
CA ALA A 520 -3.58 -9.87 18.12
C ALA A 520 -3.56 -10.38 19.57
N ALA A 521 -3.23 -9.52 20.53
CA ALA A 521 -3.25 -9.88 21.95
C ALA A 521 -4.67 -10.16 22.47
N LEU A 522 -5.65 -9.32 22.08
CA LEU A 522 -7.05 -9.50 22.45
C LEU A 522 -7.63 -10.81 21.91
N ARG A 523 -7.29 -11.18 20.66
CA ARG A 523 -7.86 -12.36 19.99
C ARG A 523 -7.78 -13.65 20.79
N TYR A 524 -6.76 -13.81 21.61
CA TYR A 524 -6.52 -15.04 22.37
C TYR A 524 -7.02 -14.98 23.82
N LEU A 525 -7.67 -13.88 24.20
CA LEU A 525 -8.38 -13.77 25.48
C LEU A 525 -9.80 -14.35 25.35
N ASP A 526 -10.30 -14.96 26.41
CA ASP A 526 -11.67 -15.47 26.45
C ASP A 526 -12.72 -14.36 26.30
N LEU A 527 -12.34 -13.12 26.61
CA LEU A 527 -13.21 -11.93 26.52
C LEU A 527 -13.08 -11.14 25.20
N ALA A 528 -12.29 -11.65 24.23
CA ALA A 528 -12.01 -10.95 22.96
C ALA A 528 -13.26 -10.50 22.20
N LYS A 529 -14.35 -11.27 22.28
CA LYS A 529 -15.62 -10.94 21.59
C LYS A 529 -16.40 -9.80 22.25
N THR A 530 -16.08 -9.47 23.49
CA THR A 530 -16.82 -8.48 24.30
C THR A 530 -16.07 -7.17 24.49
N VAL A 531 -14.87 -7.05 23.93
CA VAL A 531 -14.03 -5.85 23.98
C VAL A 531 -13.93 -5.23 22.59
N ALA A 532 -14.24 -3.95 22.49
CA ALA A 532 -14.06 -3.17 21.26
C ALA A 532 -12.79 -2.31 21.35
N LEU A 533 -12.23 -1.94 20.20
CA LEU A 533 -11.08 -1.04 20.09
C LEU A 533 -11.45 0.18 19.22
N ILE A 534 -11.14 1.37 19.69
CA ILE A 534 -11.29 2.64 18.94
C ILE A 534 -9.93 3.34 18.90
N THR A 535 -9.51 3.84 17.73
CA THR A 535 -8.22 4.52 17.57
C THR A 535 -8.22 5.53 16.41
N ASP A 536 -7.43 6.59 16.54
CA ASP A 536 -7.11 7.53 15.47
C ASP A 536 -5.94 7.06 14.58
N ALA A 537 -5.35 5.91 14.90
CA ALA A 537 -4.36 5.20 14.09
C ALA A 537 -5.00 4.42 12.92
N ARG A 538 -4.15 3.79 12.10
CA ARG A 538 -4.55 2.69 11.20
C ARG A 538 -4.62 1.38 11.97
N PHE A 539 -5.24 0.39 11.38
CA PHE A 539 -5.18 -0.99 11.86
C PHE A 539 -4.91 -1.95 10.69
N SER A 540 -4.27 -3.08 11.00
CA SER A 540 -3.87 -4.07 10.00
C SER A 540 -5.07 -4.71 9.32
N GLY A 541 -4.94 -5.05 8.04
CA GLY A 541 -5.93 -5.86 7.32
C GLY A 541 -6.21 -7.23 7.96
N VAL A 542 -5.32 -7.72 8.82
CA VAL A 542 -5.49 -8.97 9.59
C VAL A 542 -5.98 -8.75 11.03
N SER A 543 -6.25 -7.51 11.43
CA SER A 543 -6.87 -7.20 12.74
C SER A 543 -8.21 -7.90 12.90
N THR A 544 -8.50 -8.32 14.13
CA THR A 544 -9.71 -9.07 14.48
C THR A 544 -10.51 -8.35 15.55
N GLY A 545 -11.80 -8.66 15.64
CA GLY A 545 -12.74 -8.02 16.57
C GLY A 545 -13.28 -6.69 16.06
N PRO A 546 -14.13 -6.01 16.83
CA PRO A 546 -14.66 -4.70 16.51
C PRO A 546 -13.59 -3.62 16.72
N CYS A 547 -12.68 -3.50 15.72
CA CYS A 547 -11.63 -2.50 15.70
C CYS A 547 -12.04 -1.35 14.77
N ILE A 548 -12.30 -0.18 15.36
CA ILE A 548 -12.66 1.06 14.67
C ILE A 548 -11.41 1.95 14.62
N GLY A 549 -10.95 2.26 13.43
CA GLY A 549 -9.75 3.09 13.22
C GLY A 549 -9.98 4.23 12.27
N HIS A 550 -8.89 4.96 11.98
CA HIS A 550 -8.94 6.19 11.17
C HIS A 550 -9.94 7.22 11.75
N VAL A 551 -10.12 7.23 13.08
CA VAL A 551 -11.03 8.17 13.73
C VAL A 551 -10.54 9.59 13.48
N ALA A 552 -11.41 10.39 12.88
CA ALA A 552 -11.08 11.76 12.52
C ALA A 552 -12.14 12.77 13.04
N PRO A 553 -11.67 13.94 13.54
CA PRO A 553 -10.26 14.38 13.65
C PRO A 553 -9.45 13.54 14.65
N GLU A 554 -8.13 13.42 14.41
CA GLU A 554 -7.24 12.76 15.38
C GLU A 554 -7.17 13.49 16.73
N ALA A 555 -6.83 12.79 17.79
CA ALA A 555 -6.78 13.34 19.15
C ALA A 555 -5.91 14.59 19.27
N LEU A 556 -4.69 14.56 18.71
CA LEU A 556 -3.73 15.66 18.74
C LEU A 556 -4.08 16.84 17.80
N ALA A 557 -5.03 16.66 16.89
CA ALA A 557 -5.64 17.75 16.14
C ALA A 557 -6.91 18.30 16.81
N GLY A 558 -7.14 17.98 18.09
CA GLY A 558 -8.29 18.42 18.87
C GLY A 558 -9.52 17.51 18.76
N GLY A 559 -9.35 16.32 18.17
CA GLY A 559 -10.43 15.34 18.03
C GLY A 559 -11.04 14.90 19.35
N PRO A 560 -12.35 14.62 19.39
CA PRO A 560 -13.08 14.25 20.60
C PRO A 560 -12.52 13.01 21.30
N ILE A 561 -11.98 12.04 20.55
CA ILE A 561 -11.36 10.84 21.10
C ILE A 561 -10.25 11.17 22.13
N GLY A 562 -9.52 12.28 21.93
CA GLY A 562 -8.47 12.74 22.83
C GLY A 562 -8.97 13.34 24.14
N ARG A 563 -10.29 13.42 24.37
CA ARG A 563 -10.90 13.98 25.58
C ARG A 563 -11.57 12.92 26.45
N LEU A 564 -11.59 11.67 25.99
CA LEU A 564 -12.12 10.54 26.74
C LEU A 564 -11.28 10.26 28.00
N ARG A 565 -11.91 9.71 29.02
CA ARG A 565 -11.32 9.29 30.28
C ARG A 565 -11.73 7.86 30.60
N ASP A 566 -10.97 7.19 31.43
CA ASP A 566 -11.35 5.89 31.96
C ASP A 566 -12.73 5.95 32.62
N GLY A 567 -13.57 4.97 32.30
CA GLY A 567 -14.94 4.87 32.78
C GLY A 567 -15.98 5.65 32.00
N ASP A 568 -15.61 6.51 31.04
CA ASP A 568 -16.56 7.15 30.14
C ASP A 568 -17.36 6.11 29.34
N LEU A 569 -18.66 6.28 29.23
CA LEU A 569 -19.47 5.34 28.46
C LEU A 569 -19.37 5.63 26.97
N VAL A 570 -18.98 4.62 26.21
CA VAL A 570 -18.94 4.68 24.75
C VAL A 570 -19.92 3.69 24.15
N ARG A 571 -20.80 4.18 23.29
CA ARG A 571 -21.75 3.39 22.53
C ARG A 571 -21.29 3.22 21.10
N ILE A 572 -21.31 1.98 20.62
CA ILE A 572 -20.92 1.57 19.27
C ILE A 572 -22.12 0.86 18.64
N GLU A 573 -22.56 1.34 17.50
CA GLU A 573 -23.56 0.69 16.66
C GLU A 573 -23.05 0.56 15.24
N ILE A 574 -23.01 -0.67 14.68
CA ILE A 574 -22.51 -0.93 13.33
C ILE A 574 -23.50 -1.84 12.61
N ASP A 575 -24.19 -1.29 11.62
CA ASP A 575 -25.04 -2.05 10.71
C ASP A 575 -24.18 -2.68 9.61
N THR A 576 -23.93 -3.98 9.70
CA THR A 576 -23.09 -4.73 8.77
C THR A 576 -23.75 -4.96 7.41
N ARG A 577 -25.08 -4.72 7.30
CA ARG A 577 -25.82 -4.82 6.04
C ARG A 577 -25.85 -3.48 5.30
N ARG A 578 -26.04 -2.37 6.04
CA ARG A 578 -25.99 -1.00 5.48
C ARG A 578 -24.57 -0.48 5.34
N LEU A 579 -23.60 -1.12 5.98
CA LEU A 579 -22.18 -0.76 5.98
C LEU A 579 -21.92 0.62 6.58
N GLU A 580 -22.68 0.96 7.60
CA GLU A 580 -22.59 2.23 8.33
C GLU A 580 -22.70 2.03 9.83
N GLY A 581 -22.27 3.01 10.60
CA GLY A 581 -22.36 2.93 12.06
C GLY A 581 -22.06 4.25 12.75
N THR A 582 -22.16 4.22 14.08
CA THR A 582 -21.79 5.35 14.95
C THR A 582 -20.95 4.91 16.13
N ILE A 583 -20.08 5.82 16.57
CA ILE A 583 -19.38 5.75 17.86
C ILE A 583 -19.63 7.05 18.63
N ASP A 584 -20.23 6.92 19.81
CA ASP A 584 -20.65 8.06 20.59
C ASP A 584 -20.20 7.95 22.05
N PHE A 585 -19.64 9.03 22.57
CA PHE A 585 -19.65 9.26 24.01
C PHE A 585 -21.10 9.48 24.44
N VAL A 586 -21.54 8.74 25.44
CA VAL A 586 -22.91 8.82 25.96
C VAL A 586 -22.92 9.07 27.47
N ARG A 587 -23.93 9.78 27.94
CA ARG A 587 -24.18 9.90 29.37
C ARG A 587 -25.57 9.33 29.74
N ARG A 588 -25.71 9.04 31.00
CA ARG A 588 -27.01 8.64 31.54
C ARG A 588 -27.83 9.89 31.81
N ALA A 589 -29.00 9.98 31.19
CA ALA A 589 -29.99 11.02 31.45
C ALA A 589 -30.73 10.74 32.77
N ASP A 590 -31.53 11.72 33.27
CA ASP A 590 -32.25 11.64 34.53
C ASP A 590 -33.28 10.49 34.56
N ASP A 591 -33.80 10.11 33.41
CA ASP A 591 -34.71 8.96 33.25
C ASP A 591 -33.98 7.61 33.13
N GLY A 592 -32.67 7.60 33.23
CA GLY A 592 -31.82 6.41 33.12
C GLY A 592 -31.43 6.03 31.69
N THR A 593 -31.97 6.69 30.67
CA THR A 593 -31.60 6.43 29.26
C THR A 593 -30.16 6.90 28.95
N LEU A 594 -29.50 6.25 27.97
CA LEU A 594 -28.18 6.67 27.48
C LEU A 594 -28.36 7.57 26.26
N VAL A 595 -27.87 8.79 26.36
CA VAL A 595 -27.96 9.80 25.29
C VAL A 595 -26.57 10.25 24.86
N PRO A 596 -26.35 10.50 23.56
CA PRO A 596 -25.12 11.11 23.08
C PRO A 596 -24.90 12.49 23.70
N ASP A 597 -23.68 12.79 24.15
CA ASP A 597 -23.36 14.06 24.81
C ASP A 597 -22.00 14.62 24.34
N GLY A 598 -21.93 14.98 23.07
CA GLY A 598 -20.75 15.56 22.45
C GLY A 598 -20.37 16.92 23.06
N ASP A 599 -21.34 17.70 23.54
CA ASP A 599 -21.11 19.04 24.12
C ASP A 599 -20.35 18.94 25.45
N THR A 600 -20.74 18.02 26.33
CA THR A 600 -19.99 17.75 27.57
C THR A 600 -18.57 17.30 27.25
N LEU A 601 -18.39 16.43 26.27
CA LEU A 601 -17.07 15.97 25.85
C LEU A 601 -16.24 17.14 25.26
N ALA A 602 -16.85 17.98 24.42
CA ALA A 602 -16.18 19.12 23.80
C ALA A 602 -15.72 20.18 24.82
N ALA A 603 -16.40 20.28 25.95
CA ALA A 603 -16.03 21.22 27.03
C ALA A 603 -14.82 20.73 27.87
N ARG A 604 -14.43 19.46 27.77
CA ARG A 604 -13.30 18.92 28.54
C ARG A 604 -11.96 19.32 27.94
N SER A 605 -10.94 19.46 28.79
CA SER A 605 -9.55 19.54 28.37
C SER A 605 -9.11 18.21 27.74
N PRO A 606 -8.10 18.21 26.86
CA PRO A 606 -7.48 16.99 26.37
C PRO A 606 -7.03 16.03 27.48
N HIS A 607 -6.87 14.75 27.17
CA HIS A 607 -6.34 13.76 28.12
C HIS A 607 -4.97 14.22 28.64
N PRO A 608 -4.70 14.13 29.96
CA PRO A 608 -3.46 14.66 30.56
C PRO A 608 -2.20 14.04 29.95
N ASP A 609 -2.24 12.77 29.57
CA ASP A 609 -1.11 12.06 28.99
C ASP A 609 -1.07 12.13 27.44
N LEU A 610 -1.97 12.91 26.83
CA LEU A 610 -2.02 13.06 25.38
C LEU A 610 -0.86 13.93 24.88
N ALA A 611 0.11 13.29 24.26
CA ALA A 611 1.28 13.94 23.66
C ALA A 611 1.74 13.12 22.44
N PRO A 612 2.49 13.72 21.51
CA PRO A 612 3.21 12.93 20.51
C PRO A 612 4.17 11.95 21.18
N ASP A 613 4.37 10.79 20.55
CA ASP A 613 5.36 9.83 21.03
C ASP A 613 6.74 10.51 21.13
N PRO A 614 7.48 10.35 22.23
CA PRO A 614 8.77 11.00 22.43
C PRO A 614 9.82 10.59 21.40
N ASP A 615 9.69 9.39 20.83
CA ASP A 615 10.59 8.86 19.79
C ASP A 615 10.13 9.20 18.36
N LEU A 616 9.03 9.97 18.19
CA LEU A 616 8.54 10.37 16.87
C LEU A 616 9.56 11.25 16.15
N PRO A 617 10.11 10.81 14.98
CA PRO A 617 11.13 11.56 14.25
C PRO A 617 10.68 12.96 13.82
N ALA A 618 11.63 13.88 13.72
CA ALA A 618 11.35 15.28 13.34
C ALA A 618 10.80 15.40 11.90
N ASP A 619 11.27 14.58 10.99
CA ASP A 619 10.81 14.49 9.59
C ASP A 619 9.41 13.88 9.49
N THR A 620 9.07 12.90 10.33
CA THR A 620 7.70 12.38 10.42
C THR A 620 6.74 13.41 11.02
N ARG A 621 7.19 14.24 12.00
CA ARG A 621 6.41 15.39 12.48
C ARG A 621 6.18 16.43 11.39
N LEU A 622 7.21 16.68 10.55
CA LEU A 622 7.07 17.55 9.39
C LEU A 622 6.06 16.98 8.38
N TRP A 623 6.17 15.69 8.06
CA TRP A 623 5.18 15.01 7.22
C TRP A 623 3.76 15.17 7.77
N ALA A 624 3.58 14.97 9.09
CA ALA A 624 2.26 15.10 9.73
C ALA A 624 1.66 16.50 9.56
N ALA A 625 2.49 17.54 9.69
CA ALA A 625 2.04 18.92 9.49
C ALA A 625 1.69 19.23 8.02
N LEU A 626 2.49 18.73 7.08
CA LEU A 626 2.29 18.98 5.65
C LEU A 626 1.07 18.24 5.10
N GLN A 627 0.85 16.98 5.52
CA GLN A 627 -0.33 16.23 5.11
C GLN A 627 -1.61 16.81 5.73
N ASP A 628 -1.59 17.28 6.97
CA ASP A 628 -2.72 17.96 7.60
C ASP A 628 -3.08 19.25 6.84
N ALA A 629 -2.08 20.08 6.52
CA ALA A 629 -2.25 21.25 5.66
C ALA A 629 -2.85 20.90 4.28
N SER A 630 -2.73 19.66 3.83
CA SER A 630 -3.22 19.17 2.53
C SER A 630 -4.58 18.47 2.60
N GLY A 631 -5.23 18.42 3.75
CA GLY A 631 -6.56 17.83 3.95
C GLY A 631 -6.57 16.52 4.73
N GLY A 632 -5.44 16.07 5.23
CA GLY A 632 -5.32 14.96 6.16
C GLY A 632 -5.49 13.57 5.54
N PRO A 633 -5.77 12.56 6.39
CA PRO A 633 -5.88 11.16 5.96
C PRO A 633 -6.96 10.92 4.90
N TRP A 634 -8.12 11.55 5.00
CA TRP A 634 -9.21 11.39 4.02
C TRP A 634 -8.91 11.97 2.64
N ALA A 635 -7.92 12.88 2.55
CA ALA A 635 -7.36 13.34 1.28
C ALA A 635 -6.18 12.47 0.79
N GLY A 636 -5.93 11.34 1.45
CA GLY A 636 -4.85 10.41 1.11
C GLY A 636 -3.54 10.64 1.87
N ALA A 637 -3.50 11.52 2.87
CA ALA A 637 -2.30 11.88 3.64
C ALA A 637 -1.12 12.25 2.72
N VAL A 638 -1.36 13.14 1.77
CA VAL A 638 -0.41 13.57 0.71
C VAL A 638 0.09 15.00 0.94
N TYR A 639 0.95 15.47 0.05
CA TYR A 639 1.38 16.87 -0.03
C TYR A 639 0.68 17.58 -1.19
N ASP A 640 -0.23 18.50 -0.89
CA ASP A 640 -0.73 19.49 -1.83
C ASP A 640 0.25 20.67 -1.86
N ALA A 641 1.16 20.65 -2.84
CA ALA A 641 2.24 21.60 -2.92
C ALA A 641 1.74 23.06 -3.05
N GLU A 642 0.68 23.30 -3.83
CA GLU A 642 0.14 24.64 -4.02
C GLU A 642 -0.49 25.17 -2.72
N ARG A 643 -1.25 24.35 -2.02
CA ARG A 643 -1.87 24.71 -0.75
C ARG A 643 -0.82 24.95 0.33
N ILE A 644 0.20 24.08 0.42
CA ILE A 644 1.31 24.23 1.38
C ILE A 644 2.07 25.53 1.12
N VAL A 645 2.44 25.81 -0.13
CA VAL A 645 3.15 27.05 -0.49
C VAL A 645 2.34 28.30 -0.11
N ARG A 646 1.03 28.32 -0.43
CA ARG A 646 0.15 29.44 -0.03
C ARG A 646 0.10 29.64 1.48
N LEU A 647 0.04 28.55 2.26
CA LEU A 647 0.03 28.62 3.73
C LEU A 647 1.35 29.14 4.28
N LEU A 648 2.48 28.70 3.73
CA LEU A 648 3.82 29.18 4.13
C LEU A 648 4.00 30.67 3.82
N GLU A 649 3.55 31.13 2.64
CA GLU A 649 3.58 32.55 2.28
C GLU A 649 2.67 33.39 3.19
N ALA A 650 1.48 32.89 3.51
CA ALA A 650 0.58 33.55 4.45
C ALA A 650 1.20 33.62 5.87
N GLY A 651 1.86 32.55 6.31
CA GLY A 651 2.58 32.49 7.57
C GLY A 651 3.72 33.51 7.64
N LYS A 652 4.54 33.63 6.59
CA LYS A 652 5.61 34.62 6.51
C LYS A 652 5.07 36.05 6.63
N ARG A 653 3.98 36.35 5.90
CA ARG A 653 3.32 37.69 6.02
C ARG A 653 2.83 37.94 7.44
N ALA A 654 2.22 36.97 8.09
CA ALA A 654 1.72 37.10 9.46
C ALA A 654 2.85 37.30 10.50
N LEU A 655 4.03 36.70 10.24
CA LEU A 655 5.22 36.86 11.10
C LEU A 655 6.03 38.12 10.79
N GLY A 656 5.66 38.92 9.79
CA GLY A 656 6.42 40.10 9.36
C GLY A 656 7.73 39.77 8.66
N GLU A 657 7.87 38.56 8.14
CA GLU A 657 9.07 38.05 7.43
C GLU A 657 9.02 38.32 5.91
N ASP A 658 8.15 39.21 5.45
CA ASP A 658 8.05 39.57 4.03
C ASP A 658 9.31 40.27 3.56
N THR A 659 10.07 39.62 2.70
CA THR A 659 11.12 40.30 1.91
C THR A 659 10.42 41.06 0.79
N PRO A 660 10.50 42.41 0.71
CA PRO A 660 9.91 43.14 -0.41
C PRO A 660 10.64 42.77 -1.69
N GLY A 661 9.97 42.12 -2.64
CA GLY A 661 10.48 42.06 -4.01
C GLY A 661 10.44 40.77 -4.79
N ARG A 662 9.43 39.89 -4.62
CA ARG A 662 9.27 38.74 -5.55
C ARG A 662 7.82 38.32 -5.91
N ALA A 663 6.87 39.22 -5.74
CA ALA A 663 5.44 38.89 -5.89
C ALA A 663 4.88 38.89 -7.32
N ASP A 664 5.67 39.10 -8.39
CA ASP A 664 5.07 39.40 -9.71
C ASP A 664 5.52 38.54 -10.91
N LYS A 665 6.13 37.36 -10.69
CA LYS A 665 6.59 36.53 -11.84
C LYS A 665 6.04 35.09 -11.93
N LEU A 666 5.11 34.70 -11.09
CA LEU A 666 4.57 33.33 -11.12
C LEU A 666 3.17 33.17 -11.71
N THR A 667 2.58 34.25 -12.23
CA THR A 667 1.27 34.20 -12.92
C THR A 667 1.39 34.49 -14.41
N ARG A 668 2.20 33.74 -15.13
CA ARG A 668 2.12 33.61 -16.59
C ARG A 668 2.89 32.38 -17.04
N THR A 669 2.21 31.27 -17.16
CA THR A 669 2.50 30.28 -18.19
C THR A 669 1.22 30.06 -18.99
N ASP A 670 0.99 30.98 -19.92
CA ASP A 670 0.25 30.65 -21.13
C ASP A 670 1.05 29.56 -21.85
N ALA A 671 0.41 28.44 -22.12
CA ALA A 671 0.94 27.41 -22.98
C ALA A 671 1.10 27.95 -24.39
N PRO A 672 2.15 27.58 -25.10
CA PRO A 672 2.08 27.50 -26.56
C PRO A 672 2.30 26.06 -27.04
N THR A 673 1.40 25.67 -27.92
CA THR A 673 1.45 24.68 -29.01
C THR A 673 2.50 23.59 -29.00
#